data_50c95f4430bd9d2aa2ac3833bd4785e1
#
_entry.id   50c95f4430bd9d2aa2ac3833bd4785e1
#
_cell.length_a   1.000
_cell.length_b   1.000
_cell.length_c   1.000
_cell.angle_alpha   90.00
_cell.angle_beta   90.00
_cell.angle_gamma   90.00
#
_symmetry.space_group_name_H-M   'P 1'
#
loop_
_entity.id
_entity.type
_entity.pdbx_description
1 polymer ?
#
loop_
_entity_poly.entity_id
_entity_poly.type
_entity_poly.pdbx_seq_one_letter_code
_entity_poly.pdbx_strand_id
1 'polypeptide(L)'
;MRRIISLALCLSFFSVALAQNPSTPQKPQQEIGPEDVIRISTQLVQTDVVVTDSHDKIVKDLKLEDFELYDNGKKQNLKFLEFVGVEGVDKERRSEGARPSAPSYVEPAGNTGVSARDLKRVVAFVVDDLTIEAVDLPAVRKMMLDFVDNKMRDGDLVAIVRVVGGKGLLQQFTTDRQLLRRAIASIRVVLHPYGDSQTPDDPKVDVRALQAQGLNSEAGSPSVDSPLSSNDAPEIFSPNDATIRYFRGLSAISTANYVMDSLKEIPGRKNLVLITNGISLFQGDSSGNVNFTSLLDQLSDNAFRSGVVLNTLDPRGLRATPGVKGFQATPGKSAMTGGNPTFGRGDPGTDSALGSMLDGAAEHQGLSTVAKNTGGISAFNTNDFISSLDKIMARSDGYYTLAYTPNEKFDNKPHGLVVKVKRSGVKVSNHAKYFAREDKPTGPRTKEEDIAAAARSPLMKADIDVTPNVAVKLLPGKAQVDIHMLINASKFHFTEAEGKYQATFDVVGFVFDQMGRNRGGFSDSVSLNFTKEEYQRALVEGVTYTATTELPAGNNYQVRAVVRDTSSGGLGTFSKYLEIPDLSKGKLAMSSLFLLSVDPATKKAVSVQALRHLSRKQDLRYVAMIYNPKLKDGQPQLRSQMIITQGGKELFREPEQPVDSNGTAPVTKMGQLVLAKVAPGRYVLTLVITDTLADKKSQTMAQSVDFTVVN
;
A
#
# COMPACT_ATOMS: atom_id res chain seq x y z
N MET A 1 13.28 5.21 -72.49
CA MET A 1 13.76 4.69 -73.80
C MET A 1 14.15 3.23 -73.62
N ARG A 2 13.49 2.39 -74.50
CA ARG A 2 13.94 1.12 -75.00
C ARG A 2 14.45 0.04 -74.05
N ARG A 3 13.68 -1.10 -73.84
CA ARG A 3 13.56 -2.30 -74.76
C ARG A 3 14.85 -3.11 -74.67
N ILE A 4 14.92 -4.47 -74.56
CA ILE A 4 14.25 -5.63 -75.24
C ILE A 4 14.85 -6.90 -74.56
N ILE A 5 14.10 -7.91 -74.05
CA ILE A 5 13.80 -9.20 -74.78
C ILE A 5 15.03 -10.10 -75.00
N SER A 6 14.98 -11.35 -74.53
CA SER A 6 14.94 -12.64 -75.23
C SER A 6 15.44 -13.77 -74.34
N LEU A 7 14.74 -14.78 -74.15
CA LEU A 7 14.28 -15.98 -74.86
C LEU A 7 15.22 -17.20 -74.72
N ALA A 8 14.69 -18.21 -74.06
CA ALA A 8 14.67 -19.65 -74.40
C ALA A 8 15.96 -20.41 -74.64
N LEU A 9 16.13 -21.54 -74.04
CA LEU A 9 16.02 -22.82 -74.74
C LEU A 9 16.06 -24.05 -73.83
N CYS A 10 15.20 -24.98 -74.13
CA CYS A 10 15.06 -26.35 -73.65
C CYS A 10 16.34 -27.18 -73.82
N LEU A 11 16.56 -28.18 -72.99
CA LEU A 11 16.78 -29.55 -73.51
C LEU A 11 16.53 -30.60 -72.41
N SER A 12 15.70 -31.53 -72.77
CA SER A 12 15.31 -32.78 -72.16
C SER A 12 16.46 -33.80 -72.12
N PHE A 13 16.48 -34.62 -71.03
CA PHE A 13 16.94 -36.01 -71.12
C PHE A 13 16.20 -36.89 -70.12
N PHE A 14 15.52 -37.80 -70.59
CA PHE A 14 15.05 -39.15 -70.43
C PHE A 14 15.57 -39.95 -69.22
N SER A 15 14.58 -40.54 -68.51
CA SER A 15 14.41 -41.95 -68.17
C SER A 15 15.23 -42.52 -67.03
N VAL A 16 14.55 -43.06 -66.04
CA VAL A 16 14.38 -44.51 -65.81
C VAL A 16 13.27 -44.77 -64.81
N ALA A 17 12.27 -45.53 -65.16
CA ALA A 17 11.19 -46.04 -64.36
C ALA A 17 11.71 -47.22 -63.52
N LEU A 18 11.54 -47.18 -62.20
CA LEU A 18 11.54 -48.36 -61.36
C LEU A 18 10.19 -48.44 -60.68
N ALA A 19 9.50 -49.51 -60.94
CA ALA A 19 8.18 -49.80 -60.34
C ALA A 19 8.24 -49.96 -58.81
N GLN A 20 7.38 -49.28 -58.18
CA GLN A 20 7.06 -49.56 -56.80
C GLN A 20 5.55 -49.81 -56.63
N ASN A 21 5.24 -50.80 -55.81
CA ASN A 21 3.92 -51.34 -55.48
C ASN A 21 2.89 -50.29 -55.01
N PRO A 22 1.61 -50.54 -55.26
CA PRO A 22 0.55 -49.60 -54.87
C PRO A 22 0.34 -49.63 -53.37
N SER A 23 0.66 -48.55 -52.69
CA SER A 23 0.24 -48.29 -51.32
C SER A 23 -1.21 -47.83 -51.29
N THR A 24 -1.97 -48.39 -50.40
CA THR A 24 -3.36 -48.10 -50.05
C THR A 24 -3.61 -46.58 -49.92
N PRO A 25 -4.74 -46.06 -50.42
CA PRO A 25 -5.05 -44.62 -50.28
C PRO A 25 -5.29 -44.26 -48.82
N GLN A 26 -4.39 -43.45 -48.25
CA GLN A 26 -4.65 -42.74 -47.03
C GLN A 26 -5.77 -41.71 -47.27
N LYS A 27 -6.81 -41.77 -46.42
CA LYS A 27 -7.82 -40.71 -46.35
C LYS A 27 -7.13 -39.36 -46.12
N PRO A 28 -7.56 -38.28 -46.81
CA PRO A 28 -7.01 -36.97 -46.53
C PRO A 28 -7.24 -36.59 -45.07
N GLN A 29 -6.17 -36.26 -44.34
CA GLN A 29 -6.25 -35.61 -43.08
C GLN A 29 -6.96 -34.28 -43.30
N GLN A 30 -8.13 -34.14 -42.72
CA GLN A 30 -8.88 -32.90 -42.66
C GLN A 30 -8.00 -31.87 -41.96
N GLU A 31 -7.55 -30.84 -42.64
CA GLU A 31 -6.95 -29.66 -42.01
C GLU A 31 -7.99 -29.07 -41.05
N ILE A 32 -7.73 -29.13 -39.79
CA ILE A 32 -8.53 -28.47 -38.75
C ILE A 32 -8.32 -26.97 -38.94
N GLY A 33 -9.34 -26.30 -39.48
CA GLY A 33 -9.35 -24.85 -39.64
C GLY A 33 -9.26 -24.15 -38.27
N PRO A 34 -8.82 -22.90 -38.22
CA PRO A 34 -8.68 -22.15 -36.94
C PRO A 34 -10.00 -21.96 -36.19
N GLU A 35 -11.14 -22.31 -36.78
CA GLU A 35 -12.45 -22.22 -36.14
C GLU A 35 -12.86 -23.47 -35.32
N ASP A 36 -12.17 -24.60 -35.43
CA ASP A 36 -12.51 -25.84 -34.72
C ASP A 36 -11.77 -26.05 -33.38
N VAL A 37 -11.03 -25.06 -32.92
CA VAL A 37 -10.50 -25.12 -31.57
C VAL A 37 -11.61 -24.76 -30.58
N ILE A 38 -12.36 -25.77 -30.11
CA ILE A 38 -13.24 -25.64 -28.97
C ILE A 38 -12.37 -25.31 -27.77
N ARG A 39 -12.18 -24.01 -27.51
CA ARG A 39 -11.60 -23.54 -26.25
C ARG A 39 -12.61 -23.80 -25.15
N ILE A 40 -12.52 -24.95 -24.50
CA ILE A 40 -13.23 -25.22 -23.24
C ILE A 40 -12.54 -24.36 -22.19
N SER A 41 -12.97 -23.10 -22.08
CA SER A 41 -12.65 -22.25 -20.94
C SER A 41 -13.46 -22.76 -19.75
N THR A 42 -12.87 -23.64 -18.95
CA THR A 42 -13.47 -24.06 -17.70
C THR A 42 -13.22 -22.95 -16.67
N GLN A 43 -14.14 -21.99 -16.57
CA GLN A 43 -14.04 -20.94 -15.56
C GLN A 43 -14.35 -21.56 -14.20
N LEU A 44 -13.34 -21.55 -13.33
CA LEU A 44 -13.42 -22.05 -11.97
C LEU A 44 -13.76 -20.89 -11.03
N VAL A 45 -14.82 -21.02 -10.25
CA VAL A 45 -15.12 -20.08 -9.16
C VAL A 45 -14.46 -20.59 -7.89
N GLN A 46 -13.63 -19.74 -7.29
CA GLN A 46 -12.92 -20.00 -6.04
C GLN A 46 -13.51 -19.14 -4.93
N THR A 47 -13.68 -19.72 -3.74
CA THR A 47 -14.08 -18.97 -2.54
C THR A 47 -13.33 -19.46 -1.31
N ASP A 48 -13.01 -18.53 -0.43
CA ASP A 48 -12.37 -18.80 0.84
C ASP A 48 -13.41 -18.95 1.94
N VAL A 49 -13.23 -19.95 2.79
CA VAL A 49 -14.17 -20.32 3.86
C VAL A 49 -13.42 -20.47 5.17
N VAL A 50 -13.84 -19.72 6.18
CA VAL A 50 -13.37 -19.92 7.55
C VAL A 50 -14.37 -20.72 8.32
N VAL A 51 -13.93 -21.81 8.95
CA VAL A 51 -14.75 -22.64 9.84
C VAL A 51 -14.16 -22.58 11.24
N THR A 52 -14.98 -22.15 12.21
CA THR A 52 -14.60 -22.05 13.62
C THR A 52 -15.51 -22.88 14.50
N ASP A 53 -15.00 -23.33 15.64
CA ASP A 53 -15.80 -23.96 16.69
C ASP A 53 -16.59 -22.93 17.53
N SER A 54 -17.25 -23.37 18.59
CA SER A 54 -18.00 -22.53 19.52
C SER A 54 -17.12 -21.51 20.28
N HIS A 55 -15.81 -21.74 20.34
CA HIS A 55 -14.82 -20.91 21.00
C HIS A 55 -14.04 -20.01 20.01
N ASP A 56 -14.56 -19.86 18.77
CA ASP A 56 -13.94 -19.11 17.67
C ASP A 56 -12.54 -19.64 17.25
N LYS A 57 -12.18 -20.90 17.59
CA LYS A 57 -10.96 -21.55 17.11
C LYS A 57 -11.20 -22.17 15.74
N ILE A 58 -10.19 -22.05 14.85
CA ILE A 58 -10.25 -22.60 13.50
C ILE A 58 -10.24 -24.12 13.53
N VAL A 59 -11.20 -24.73 12.85
CA VAL A 59 -11.30 -26.16 12.60
C VAL A 59 -10.44 -26.49 11.38
N LYS A 60 -9.43 -27.37 11.52
CA LYS A 60 -8.39 -27.60 10.49
C LYS A 60 -8.49 -28.96 9.79
N ASP A 61 -9.35 -29.85 10.26
CA ASP A 61 -9.40 -31.28 9.90
C ASP A 61 -10.59 -31.65 9.02
N LEU A 62 -11.23 -30.67 8.37
CA LEU A 62 -12.36 -30.91 7.48
C LEU A 62 -11.89 -31.41 6.11
N LYS A 63 -12.67 -32.33 5.51
CA LYS A 63 -12.44 -32.88 4.18
C LYS A 63 -13.46 -32.34 3.19
N LEU A 64 -13.24 -32.56 1.89
CA LEU A 64 -14.12 -32.09 0.82
C LEU A 64 -15.57 -32.57 1.00
N GLU A 65 -15.75 -33.76 1.48
CA GLU A 65 -17.05 -34.40 1.75
C GLU A 65 -17.86 -33.76 2.89
N ASP A 66 -17.17 -33.01 3.77
CA ASP A 66 -17.81 -32.27 4.86
C ASP A 66 -18.48 -30.98 4.39
N PHE A 67 -18.13 -30.49 3.19
CA PHE A 67 -18.63 -29.23 2.66
C PHE A 67 -19.78 -29.46 1.67
N GLU A 68 -20.73 -28.55 1.70
CA GLU A 68 -21.77 -28.38 0.69
C GLU A 68 -21.81 -26.91 0.27
N LEU A 69 -21.69 -26.65 -1.02
CA LEU A 69 -21.74 -25.31 -1.59
C LEU A 69 -22.98 -25.17 -2.48
N TYR A 70 -23.67 -24.06 -2.30
CA TYR A 70 -24.86 -23.69 -3.07
C TYR A 70 -24.62 -22.33 -3.73
N ASP A 71 -24.85 -22.26 -5.05
CA ASP A 71 -24.83 -21.07 -5.87
C ASP A 71 -26.26 -20.77 -6.33
N ASN A 72 -26.83 -19.62 -5.94
CA ASN A 72 -28.23 -19.26 -6.13
C ASN A 72 -29.20 -20.38 -5.69
N GLY A 73 -28.86 -21.03 -4.57
CA GLY A 73 -29.66 -22.14 -4.00
C GLY A 73 -29.47 -23.49 -4.69
N LYS A 74 -28.72 -23.59 -5.80
CA LYS A 74 -28.39 -24.81 -6.50
C LYS A 74 -27.09 -25.40 -5.97
N LYS A 75 -27.12 -26.67 -5.54
CA LYS A 75 -25.96 -27.40 -5.06
C LYS A 75 -24.92 -27.55 -6.18
N GLN A 76 -23.66 -27.20 -5.87
CA GLN A 76 -22.54 -27.29 -6.79
C GLN A 76 -21.64 -28.47 -6.46
N ASN A 77 -20.97 -29.01 -7.48
CA ASN A 77 -19.99 -30.06 -7.29
C ASN A 77 -18.61 -29.47 -7.01
N LEU A 78 -18.14 -29.59 -5.77
CA LEU A 78 -16.81 -29.15 -5.35
C LEU A 78 -15.73 -30.01 -5.99
N LYS A 79 -14.74 -29.37 -6.60
CA LYS A 79 -13.62 -30.04 -7.28
C LYS A 79 -12.30 -29.91 -6.54
N PHE A 80 -12.21 -28.95 -5.64
CA PHE A 80 -10.96 -28.64 -4.94
C PHE A 80 -11.24 -28.18 -3.52
N LEU A 81 -10.38 -28.64 -2.60
CA LEU A 81 -10.31 -28.19 -1.22
C LEU A 81 -8.83 -28.11 -0.83
N GLU A 82 -8.41 -27.00 -0.29
CA GLU A 82 -7.12 -26.82 0.34
C GLU A 82 -7.29 -26.08 1.66
N PHE A 83 -6.64 -26.56 2.71
CA PHE A 83 -6.53 -25.81 3.96
C PHE A 83 -5.25 -24.97 3.93
N VAL A 84 -5.41 -23.66 3.99
CA VAL A 84 -4.31 -22.69 4.08
C VAL A 84 -4.22 -22.24 5.54
N GLY A 85 -3.14 -22.61 6.21
CA GLY A 85 -2.88 -22.24 7.60
C GLY A 85 -1.58 -21.46 7.76
N VAL A 86 -1.57 -20.45 8.60
CA VAL A 86 -0.34 -19.79 9.04
C VAL A 86 0.25 -20.65 10.14
N GLU A 87 1.23 -21.49 9.81
CA GLU A 87 1.93 -22.32 10.81
C GLU A 87 2.73 -21.43 11.77
N GLY A 88 2.50 -21.67 13.06
CA GLY A 88 3.12 -20.89 14.12
C GLY A 88 4.59 -21.20 14.30
N VAL A 89 5.45 -20.27 13.96
CA VAL A 89 6.88 -20.24 14.32
C VAL A 89 7.09 -19.63 15.73
N ASP A 90 6.04 -19.49 16.53
CA ASP A 90 6.06 -18.64 17.73
C ASP A 90 6.42 -19.34 19.05
N LYS A 91 6.93 -20.59 19.06
CA LYS A 91 7.24 -21.28 20.32
C LYS A 91 8.67 -21.17 20.85
N GLU A 92 9.64 -20.74 20.06
CA GLU A 92 11.06 -20.81 20.50
C GLU A 92 11.74 -19.47 20.87
N ARG A 93 11.09 -18.31 20.72
CA ARG A 93 11.74 -17.00 20.99
C ARG A 93 11.22 -16.21 22.20
N ARG A 94 10.42 -16.81 23.07
CA ARG A 94 9.91 -16.10 24.28
C ARG A 94 10.82 -16.13 25.51
N SER A 95 12.06 -16.59 25.42
CA SER A 95 12.96 -16.77 26.58
C SER A 95 14.17 -15.84 26.64
N GLU A 96 14.24 -14.75 25.90
CA GLU A 96 15.29 -13.75 26.15
C GLU A 96 14.67 -12.44 26.64
N GLY A 97 14.93 -12.18 27.93
CA GLY A 97 14.38 -11.10 28.72
C GLY A 97 14.65 -9.72 28.15
N ALA A 98 13.62 -8.89 28.17
CA ALA A 98 13.67 -7.48 27.84
C ALA A 98 14.64 -6.72 28.74
N ARG A 99 15.76 -6.28 28.18
CA ARG A 99 16.59 -5.21 28.79
C ARG A 99 16.04 -3.86 28.37
N PRO A 100 16.05 -2.84 29.25
CA PRO A 100 15.57 -1.51 28.92
C PRO A 100 16.39 -0.94 27.74
N SER A 101 15.72 -0.58 26.68
CA SER A 101 16.27 -0.13 25.42
C SER A 101 16.93 1.25 25.55
N ALA A 102 18.21 1.31 25.20
CA ALA A 102 18.83 2.52 24.67
C ALA A 102 18.00 3.07 23.49
N PRO A 103 18.11 4.36 23.12
CA PRO A 103 17.32 4.97 22.07
C PRO A 103 17.38 4.10 20.81
N SER A 104 16.19 3.67 20.37
CA SER A 104 16.03 2.66 19.33
C SER A 104 16.71 3.12 18.04
N TYR A 105 17.80 2.46 17.70
CA TYR A 105 18.46 2.55 16.41
C TYR A 105 17.48 2.13 15.29
N VAL A 106 17.23 3.01 14.36
CA VAL A 106 16.46 2.72 13.15
C VAL A 106 17.43 2.26 12.08
N GLU A 107 17.45 0.98 11.81
CA GLU A 107 18.07 0.48 10.59
C GLU A 107 17.39 1.18 9.41
N PRO A 108 18.12 1.86 8.50
CA PRO A 108 17.48 2.43 7.32
C PRO A 108 16.80 1.27 6.59
N ALA A 109 15.48 1.32 6.51
CA ALA A 109 14.73 0.30 5.80
C ALA A 109 15.25 0.24 4.37
N GLY A 110 16.09 -0.74 4.10
CA GLY A 110 16.41 -1.11 2.73
C GLY A 110 15.08 -1.40 2.04
N ASN A 111 15.01 -1.16 0.75
CA ASN A 111 13.87 -1.55 -0.07
C ASN A 111 13.83 -3.08 -0.14
N THR A 112 13.46 -3.72 0.97
CA THR A 112 13.21 -5.15 0.99
C THR A 112 11.87 -5.35 0.33
N GLY A 113 11.89 -5.54 -0.98
CA GLY A 113 10.76 -6.11 -1.70
C GLY A 113 10.41 -7.41 -0.99
N VAL A 114 9.29 -7.43 -0.27
CA VAL A 114 8.84 -8.64 0.41
C VAL A 114 8.45 -9.61 -0.69
N SER A 115 9.16 -10.73 -0.78
CA SER A 115 8.81 -11.79 -1.71
C SER A 115 7.40 -12.29 -1.38
N ALA A 116 6.57 -12.51 -2.39
CA ALA A 116 5.24 -13.08 -2.18
C ALA A 116 5.28 -14.42 -1.42
N ARG A 117 6.41 -15.13 -1.46
CA ARG A 117 6.62 -16.39 -0.71
C ARG A 117 6.82 -16.21 0.79
N ASP A 118 7.26 -15.03 1.22
CA ASP A 118 7.54 -14.72 2.63
C ASP A 118 6.34 -14.06 3.33
N LEU A 119 5.27 -13.76 2.57
CA LEU A 119 4.06 -13.15 3.09
C LEU A 119 3.25 -14.18 3.90
N LYS A 120 2.95 -13.84 5.15
CA LYS A 120 2.08 -14.65 6.02
C LYS A 120 0.65 -14.10 6.05
N ARG A 121 0.49 -12.83 6.37
CA ARG A 121 -0.80 -12.15 6.42
C ARG A 121 -0.71 -10.80 5.75
N VAL A 122 -1.77 -10.40 5.07
CA VAL A 122 -1.91 -9.07 4.49
C VAL A 122 -3.08 -8.37 5.16
N VAL A 123 -2.81 -7.22 5.77
CA VAL A 123 -3.78 -6.45 6.54
C VAL A 123 -3.74 -4.99 6.12
N ALA A 124 -4.87 -4.47 5.66
CA ALA A 124 -5.03 -3.06 5.35
C ALA A 124 -6.00 -2.42 6.35
N PHE A 125 -5.58 -1.39 7.03
CA PHE A 125 -6.44 -0.51 7.81
C PHE A 125 -6.84 0.68 6.94
N VAL A 126 -8.11 0.81 6.63
CA VAL A 126 -8.67 2.02 6.00
C VAL A 126 -9.32 2.84 7.10
N VAL A 127 -8.72 4.00 7.39
CA VAL A 127 -9.16 4.89 8.47
C VAL A 127 -9.93 6.05 7.85
N ASP A 128 -11.21 6.10 8.14
CA ASP A 128 -12.11 7.16 7.67
C ASP A 128 -12.01 8.40 8.58
N ASP A 129 -10.95 9.14 8.39
CA ASP A 129 -10.66 10.38 9.13
C ASP A 129 -11.55 11.57 8.73
N LEU A 130 -12.51 11.35 7.81
CA LEU A 130 -13.62 12.30 7.53
C LEU A 130 -14.78 12.15 8.51
N THR A 131 -15.00 10.92 9.04
CA THR A 131 -16.16 10.65 9.90
C THR A 131 -15.77 10.44 11.37
N ILE A 132 -14.55 9.99 11.65
CA ILE A 132 -14.05 9.76 13.02
C ILE A 132 -14.01 11.09 13.76
N GLU A 133 -14.60 11.13 14.95
CA GLU A 133 -14.57 12.30 15.81
C GLU A 133 -13.27 12.40 16.61
N ALA A 134 -12.90 13.61 17.00
CA ALA A 134 -11.67 13.86 17.75
C ALA A 134 -11.61 13.08 19.08
N VAL A 135 -12.76 12.84 19.72
CA VAL A 135 -12.88 12.08 20.96
C VAL A 135 -12.59 10.58 20.78
N ASP A 136 -12.85 10.02 19.59
CA ASP A 136 -12.67 8.59 19.30
C ASP A 136 -11.26 8.26 18.80
N LEU A 137 -10.55 9.26 18.24
CA LEU A 137 -9.23 9.08 17.65
C LEU A 137 -8.17 8.46 18.59
N PRO A 138 -8.10 8.81 19.90
CA PRO A 138 -7.18 8.17 20.83
C PRO A 138 -7.39 6.66 20.95
N ALA A 139 -8.65 6.19 20.97
CA ALA A 139 -8.98 4.77 21.04
C ALA A 139 -8.57 4.02 19.76
N VAL A 140 -8.83 4.62 18.59
CA VAL A 140 -8.39 4.08 17.28
C VAL A 140 -6.86 3.96 17.23
N ARG A 141 -6.14 5.01 17.60
CA ARG A 141 -4.67 4.98 17.62
C ARG A 141 -4.13 3.92 18.58
N LYS A 142 -4.72 3.82 19.81
CA LYS A 142 -4.31 2.83 20.80
C LYS A 142 -4.48 1.40 20.27
N MET A 143 -5.62 1.10 19.67
CA MET A 143 -5.90 -0.22 19.07
C MET A 143 -4.88 -0.55 17.96
N MET A 144 -4.63 0.40 17.06
CA MET A 144 -3.69 0.18 15.96
C MET A 144 -2.23 0.06 16.45
N LEU A 145 -1.83 0.83 17.46
CA LEU A 145 -0.51 0.71 18.10
C LEU A 145 -0.38 -0.64 18.81
N ASP A 146 -1.41 -1.10 19.52
CA ASP A 146 -1.39 -2.42 20.15
C ASP A 146 -1.21 -3.52 19.12
N PHE A 147 -1.90 -3.41 17.97
CA PHE A 147 -1.71 -4.36 16.87
C PHE A 147 -0.26 -4.35 16.36
N VAL A 148 0.30 -3.18 16.04
CA VAL A 148 1.65 -3.06 15.47
C VAL A 148 2.71 -3.54 16.46
N ASP A 149 2.56 -3.22 17.76
CA ASP A 149 3.56 -3.49 18.76
C ASP A 149 3.50 -4.92 19.29
N ASN A 150 2.28 -5.47 19.50
CA ASN A 150 2.07 -6.71 20.23
C ASN A 150 1.50 -7.85 19.39
N LYS A 151 0.82 -7.58 18.25
CA LYS A 151 0.06 -8.58 17.48
C LYS A 151 0.62 -8.81 16.06
N MET A 152 1.33 -7.86 15.51
CA MET A 152 1.97 -8.00 14.20
C MET A 152 3.09 -9.03 14.29
N ARG A 153 3.10 -9.98 13.36
CA ARG A 153 4.09 -11.07 13.27
C ARG A 153 5.13 -10.77 12.18
N ASP A 154 6.26 -11.45 12.25
CA ASP A 154 7.24 -11.42 11.17
C ASP A 154 6.62 -12.02 9.90
N GLY A 155 6.70 -11.30 8.78
CA GLY A 155 6.06 -11.65 7.50
C GLY A 155 4.63 -11.09 7.33
N ASP A 156 4.09 -10.34 8.31
CA ASP A 156 2.86 -9.58 8.10
C ASP A 156 3.12 -8.35 7.24
N LEU A 157 2.36 -8.19 6.17
CA LEU A 157 2.37 -7.03 5.30
C LEU A 157 1.19 -6.12 5.66
N VAL A 158 1.48 -4.94 6.18
CA VAL A 158 0.46 -4.06 6.75
C VAL A 158 0.46 -2.70 6.06
N ALA A 159 -0.73 -2.16 5.78
CA ALA A 159 -0.91 -0.78 5.32
C ALA A 159 -1.89 -0.02 6.21
N ILE A 160 -1.68 1.27 6.37
CA ILE A 160 -2.59 2.20 7.01
C ILE A 160 -2.93 3.28 5.98
N VAL A 161 -4.16 3.27 5.51
CA VAL A 161 -4.64 4.15 4.45
C VAL A 161 -5.71 5.07 5.01
N ARG A 162 -5.53 6.38 4.86
CA ARG A 162 -6.48 7.39 5.28
C ARG A 162 -7.43 7.75 4.14
N VAL A 163 -8.67 8.03 4.44
CA VAL A 163 -9.65 8.49 3.44
C VAL A 163 -9.30 9.90 2.98
N VAL A 164 -8.96 10.79 3.91
CA VAL A 164 -8.41 12.11 3.60
C VAL A 164 -6.89 12.02 3.52
N GLY A 165 -6.31 12.61 2.53
CA GLY A 165 -4.86 12.63 2.37
C GLY A 165 -4.38 11.89 1.14
N GLY A 166 -5.33 11.38 0.36
CA GLY A 166 -5.06 10.86 -0.98
C GLY A 166 -4.04 9.71 -0.98
N LYS A 167 -3.38 9.53 -2.11
CA LYS A 167 -2.42 8.45 -2.39
C LYS A 167 -1.00 8.76 -1.88
N GLY A 168 -0.90 9.43 -0.73
CA GLY A 168 0.32 10.05 -0.27
C GLY A 168 1.15 9.23 0.70
N LEU A 169 1.86 9.99 1.50
CA LEU A 169 2.82 9.58 2.49
C LEU A 169 2.29 8.47 3.41
N LEU A 170 3.09 7.43 3.61
CA LEU A 170 2.84 6.32 4.54
C LEU A 170 1.63 5.42 4.21
N GLN A 171 1.00 5.59 3.06
CA GLN A 171 -0.14 4.78 2.63
C GLN A 171 0.30 3.60 1.76
N GLN A 172 1.33 2.91 2.15
CA GLN A 172 1.84 1.74 1.43
C GLN A 172 1.94 0.53 2.35
N PHE A 173 1.92 -0.64 1.75
CA PHE A 173 2.16 -1.88 2.46
C PHE A 173 3.62 -1.98 2.89
N THR A 174 3.85 -2.29 4.17
CA THR A 174 5.18 -2.39 4.76
C THR A 174 5.20 -3.43 5.88
N THR A 175 6.37 -3.99 6.12
CA THR A 175 6.67 -4.81 7.31
C THR A 175 7.33 -3.98 8.42
N ASP A 176 7.64 -2.71 8.14
CA ASP A 176 8.33 -1.82 9.07
C ASP A 176 7.36 -1.23 10.11
N ARG A 177 7.46 -1.72 11.34
CA ARG A 177 6.65 -1.26 12.48
C ARG A 177 6.84 0.22 12.79
N GLN A 178 8.01 0.80 12.50
CA GLN A 178 8.25 2.21 12.78
C GLN A 178 7.54 3.12 11.79
N LEU A 179 7.53 2.74 10.49
CA LEU A 179 6.73 3.44 9.48
C LEU A 179 5.25 3.37 9.83
N LEU A 180 4.76 2.21 10.30
CA LEU A 180 3.36 2.05 10.74
C LEU A 180 3.05 2.92 11.96
N ARG A 181 3.93 3.00 12.98
CA ARG A 181 3.76 3.91 14.13
C ARG A 181 3.68 5.38 13.69
N ARG A 182 4.52 5.79 12.72
CA ARG A 182 4.48 7.15 12.15
C ARG A 182 3.18 7.38 11.38
N ALA A 183 2.71 6.40 10.62
CA ALA A 183 1.42 6.47 9.93
C ALA A 183 0.27 6.66 10.92
N ILE A 184 0.25 5.89 12.02
CA ILE A 184 -0.76 6.02 13.09
C ILE A 184 -0.69 7.42 13.75
N ALA A 185 0.51 7.90 14.04
CA ALA A 185 0.70 9.23 14.64
C ALA A 185 0.24 10.37 13.72
N SER A 186 0.28 10.15 12.40
CA SER A 186 -0.13 11.14 11.38
C SER A 186 -1.64 11.20 11.15
N ILE A 187 -2.43 10.25 11.65
CA ILE A 187 -3.89 10.28 11.52
C ILE A 187 -4.42 11.52 12.25
N ARG A 188 -5.16 12.36 11.56
CA ARG A 188 -5.77 13.58 12.10
C ARG A 188 -7.24 13.60 11.69
N VAL A 189 -8.08 14.06 12.58
CA VAL A 189 -9.47 14.37 12.26
C VAL A 189 -9.50 15.62 11.42
N VAL A 190 -10.22 15.61 10.33
CA VAL A 190 -10.47 16.80 9.52
C VAL A 190 -11.67 17.52 10.10
N LEU A 191 -11.40 18.59 10.84
CA LEU A 191 -12.44 19.46 11.36
C LEU A 191 -13.05 20.24 10.19
N HIS A 192 -14.27 19.87 9.81
CA HIS A 192 -15.15 20.56 8.84
C HIS A 192 -14.59 20.79 7.43
N PRO A 193 -14.83 19.89 6.48
CA PRO A 193 -14.55 20.18 5.06
C PRO A 193 -15.46 21.27 4.48
N TYR A 194 -16.52 21.71 5.20
CA TYR A 194 -17.58 22.58 4.66
C TYR A 194 -18.12 23.62 5.65
N GLY A 195 -17.44 24.00 6.71
CA GLY A 195 -17.98 24.97 7.66
C GLY A 195 -16.93 25.90 8.24
N ASP A 196 -17.21 27.20 8.23
CA ASP A 196 -16.51 28.30 8.89
C ASP A 196 -14.96 28.17 8.95
N SER A 197 -14.33 28.39 7.81
CA SER A 197 -12.87 28.60 7.74
C SER A 197 -12.53 30.01 8.20
N GLN A 198 -12.31 30.21 9.49
CA GLN A 198 -11.68 31.41 10.01
C GLN A 198 -10.20 31.24 10.36
N THR A 199 -9.57 30.13 9.99
CA THR A 199 -8.12 29.94 10.15
C THR A 199 -7.46 29.81 8.79
N PRO A 200 -6.43 30.64 8.47
CA PRO A 200 -5.75 30.63 7.17
C PRO A 200 -4.99 29.33 6.84
N ASP A 201 -4.80 28.45 7.80
CA ASP A 201 -3.94 27.25 7.68
C ASP A 201 -4.70 25.93 7.58
N ASP A 202 -6.05 25.94 7.54
CA ASP A 202 -6.80 24.69 7.35
C ASP A 202 -6.72 24.24 5.88
N PRO A 203 -6.31 23.00 5.60
CA PRO A 203 -6.26 22.49 4.24
C PRO A 203 -7.69 22.40 3.70
N LYS A 204 -8.03 23.28 2.76
CA LYS A 204 -9.27 23.19 1.98
C LYS A 204 -9.25 21.86 1.25
N VAL A 205 -10.21 20.98 1.59
CA VAL A 205 -10.41 19.74 0.84
C VAL A 205 -11.01 20.12 -0.52
N ASP A 206 -10.20 20.03 -1.56
CA ASP A 206 -10.69 20.24 -2.93
C ASP A 206 -11.53 19.04 -3.36
N VAL A 207 -12.85 19.21 -3.28
CA VAL A 207 -13.83 18.19 -3.69
C VAL A 207 -13.68 17.82 -5.17
N ARG A 208 -13.24 18.77 -6.02
CA ARG A 208 -12.93 18.48 -7.42
C ARG A 208 -11.73 17.56 -7.57
N ALA A 209 -10.73 17.71 -6.69
CA ALA A 209 -9.59 16.80 -6.64
C ALA A 209 -10.00 15.39 -6.17
N LEU A 210 -10.98 15.29 -5.25
CA LEU A 210 -11.56 14.00 -4.85
C LEU A 210 -12.38 13.35 -5.98
N GLN A 211 -13.16 14.14 -6.71
CA GLN A 211 -13.92 13.69 -7.88
C GLN A 211 -13.01 13.26 -9.04
N ALA A 212 -11.95 14.01 -9.32
CA ALA A 212 -10.97 13.65 -10.37
C ALA A 212 -10.16 12.39 -10.06
N GLN A 213 -10.11 11.97 -8.79
CA GLN A 213 -9.33 10.80 -8.35
C GLN A 213 -10.08 9.46 -8.42
N GLY A 214 -11.40 9.45 -8.58
CA GLY A 214 -12.17 8.22 -8.44
C GLY A 214 -13.28 7.95 -9.45
N LEU A 215 -13.66 8.90 -10.30
CA LEU A 215 -14.92 8.82 -11.05
C LEU A 215 -14.77 8.84 -12.58
N ASN A 216 -13.65 8.37 -13.13
CA ASN A 216 -13.62 8.01 -14.55
C ASN A 216 -13.90 6.51 -14.71
N SER A 217 -14.99 6.01 -14.14
CA SER A 217 -15.61 4.77 -14.59
C SER A 217 -16.81 5.15 -15.43
N GLU A 218 -16.82 4.66 -16.66
CA GLU A 218 -17.88 4.79 -17.67
C GLU A 218 -19.25 4.36 -17.11
N ALA A 219 -19.97 5.31 -16.55
CA ALA A 219 -21.42 5.22 -16.39
C ALA A 219 -21.96 6.64 -16.49
N GLY A 220 -22.49 6.94 -17.67
CA GLY A 220 -23.35 8.06 -18.04
C GLY A 220 -23.36 9.28 -17.13
N SER A 221 -22.42 10.19 -17.31
CA SER A 221 -22.54 11.54 -16.74
C SER A 221 -23.60 12.31 -17.51
N PRO A 222 -24.58 12.96 -16.85
CA PRO A 222 -25.35 13.98 -17.52
C PRO A 222 -24.41 15.16 -17.85
N SER A 223 -24.34 15.52 -19.11
CA SER A 223 -23.62 16.67 -19.62
C SER A 223 -24.18 17.95 -18.97
N VAL A 224 -23.34 18.63 -18.20
CA VAL A 224 -23.60 19.99 -17.75
C VAL A 224 -22.81 20.93 -18.67
N ASP A 225 -23.30 21.11 -19.89
CA ASP A 225 -22.98 22.25 -20.72
C ASP A 225 -23.98 23.35 -20.40
N SER A 226 -23.58 24.27 -19.54
CA SER A 226 -24.20 25.60 -19.44
C SER A 226 -23.11 26.63 -19.20
N PRO A 227 -22.99 27.64 -20.06
CA PRO A 227 -22.02 28.70 -19.87
C PRO A 227 -22.47 29.58 -18.69
N LEU A 228 -21.68 29.53 -17.60
CA LEU A 228 -21.87 30.44 -16.46
C LEU A 228 -21.54 31.87 -16.88
N SER A 229 -22.57 32.70 -16.89
CA SER A 229 -22.48 34.14 -16.99
C SER A 229 -21.69 34.72 -15.81
N SER A 230 -20.72 35.57 -16.11
CA SER A 230 -19.69 36.08 -15.20
C SER A 230 -20.14 37.30 -14.37
N ASN A 231 -21.28 37.29 -13.70
CA ASN A 231 -21.67 38.43 -12.85
C ASN A 231 -22.40 38.09 -11.55
N ASP A 232 -22.52 36.82 -11.17
CA ASP A 232 -23.06 36.50 -9.85
C ASP A 232 -21.94 35.93 -8.98
N ALA A 233 -21.62 36.61 -7.89
CA ALA A 233 -20.82 36.05 -6.83
C ALA A 233 -21.48 34.74 -6.41
N PRO A 234 -20.69 33.59 -6.30
CA PRO A 234 -21.31 32.34 -5.95
C PRO A 234 -21.94 32.47 -4.57
N GLU A 235 -23.26 32.34 -4.48
CA GLU A 235 -23.92 31.97 -3.23
C GLU A 235 -23.13 30.76 -2.70
N ILE A 236 -22.60 30.90 -1.50
CA ILE A 236 -21.89 29.85 -0.80
C ILE A 236 -22.91 28.73 -0.61
N PHE A 237 -22.92 27.75 -1.52
CA PHE A 237 -23.70 26.54 -1.38
C PHE A 237 -23.25 25.90 -0.08
N SER A 238 -24.03 26.02 0.97
CA SER A 238 -23.88 25.21 2.17
C SER A 238 -24.54 23.87 1.85
N PRO A 239 -23.77 22.82 1.51
CA PRO A 239 -24.36 21.53 1.22
C PRO A 239 -25.10 21.06 2.48
N ASN A 240 -26.32 20.53 2.32
CA ASN A 240 -27.06 19.98 3.45
C ASN A 240 -26.31 18.78 4.05
N ASP A 241 -26.62 18.42 5.29
CA ASP A 241 -25.94 17.31 5.99
C ASP A 241 -26.04 15.97 5.25
N ALA A 242 -27.09 15.73 4.49
CA ALA A 242 -27.25 14.53 3.70
C ALA A 242 -26.22 14.45 2.55
N THR A 243 -25.98 15.56 1.87
CA THR A 243 -24.96 15.66 0.81
C THR A 243 -23.56 15.41 1.37
N ILE A 244 -23.26 15.97 2.54
CA ILE A 244 -21.97 15.76 3.22
C ILE A 244 -21.80 14.29 3.60
N ARG A 245 -22.81 13.65 4.18
CA ARG A 245 -22.78 12.20 4.51
C ARG A 245 -22.60 11.35 3.27
N TYR A 246 -23.27 11.68 2.17
CA TYR A 246 -23.11 10.99 0.89
C TYR A 246 -21.66 10.99 0.41
N PHE A 247 -21.04 12.17 0.31
CA PHE A 247 -19.65 12.28 -0.14
C PHE A 247 -18.66 11.57 0.80
N ARG A 248 -18.90 11.60 2.11
CA ARG A 248 -18.08 10.86 3.09
C ARG A 248 -18.15 9.35 2.86
N GLY A 249 -19.39 8.80 2.73
CA GLY A 249 -19.59 7.38 2.44
C GLY A 249 -18.95 6.96 1.12
N LEU A 250 -19.10 7.75 0.06
CA LEU A 250 -18.50 7.52 -1.24
C LEU A 250 -16.96 7.53 -1.17
N SER A 251 -16.38 8.44 -0.40
CA SER A 251 -14.94 8.54 -0.22
C SER A 251 -14.36 7.31 0.50
N ALA A 252 -15.04 6.82 1.54
CA ALA A 252 -14.65 5.60 2.27
C ALA A 252 -14.72 4.37 1.35
N ILE A 253 -15.80 4.21 0.58
CA ILE A 253 -15.97 3.12 -0.40
C ILE A 253 -14.89 3.18 -1.49
N SER A 254 -14.64 4.36 -2.06
CA SER A 254 -13.62 4.55 -3.09
C SER A 254 -12.21 4.23 -2.59
N THR A 255 -11.91 4.61 -1.35
CA THR A 255 -10.62 4.27 -0.72
C THR A 255 -10.48 2.76 -0.48
N ALA A 256 -11.54 2.11 0.00
CA ALA A 256 -11.55 0.66 0.18
C ALA A 256 -11.35 -0.06 -1.18
N ASN A 257 -12.05 0.36 -2.24
CA ASN A 257 -11.86 -0.18 -3.60
C ASN A 257 -10.43 0.01 -4.10
N TYR A 258 -9.85 1.20 -3.92
CA TYR A 258 -8.45 1.45 -4.30
C TYR A 258 -7.47 0.48 -3.61
N VAL A 259 -7.67 0.23 -2.32
CA VAL A 259 -6.83 -0.73 -1.58
C VAL A 259 -7.04 -2.15 -2.10
N MET A 260 -8.29 -2.56 -2.34
CA MET A 260 -8.61 -3.91 -2.85
C MET A 260 -8.04 -4.13 -4.26
N ASP A 261 -8.14 -3.13 -5.15
CA ASP A 261 -7.56 -3.23 -6.49
C ASP A 261 -6.04 -3.43 -6.47
N SER A 262 -5.35 -2.78 -5.54
CA SER A 262 -3.92 -2.96 -5.37
C SER A 262 -3.53 -4.32 -4.79
N LEU A 263 -4.46 -4.99 -4.10
CA LEU A 263 -4.25 -6.31 -3.51
C LEU A 263 -4.55 -7.47 -4.46
N LYS A 264 -5.11 -7.23 -5.64
CA LYS A 264 -5.45 -8.29 -6.63
C LYS A 264 -4.26 -9.16 -7.03
N GLU A 265 -3.07 -8.56 -7.09
CA GLU A 265 -1.85 -9.26 -7.51
C GLU A 265 -1.24 -10.15 -6.40
N ILE A 266 -1.67 -9.99 -5.16
CA ILE A 266 -1.21 -10.83 -4.06
C ILE A 266 -2.12 -12.07 -3.97
N PRO A 267 -1.58 -13.28 -4.00
CA PRO A 267 -2.38 -14.49 -3.83
C PRO A 267 -2.90 -14.66 -2.39
N GLY A 268 -3.93 -15.46 -2.22
CA GLY A 268 -4.49 -15.84 -0.93
C GLY A 268 -5.41 -14.80 -0.32
N ARG A 269 -5.89 -15.11 0.89
CA ARG A 269 -6.85 -14.31 1.65
C ARG A 269 -6.18 -13.08 2.27
N LYS A 270 -6.78 -11.91 2.10
CA LYS A 270 -6.33 -10.63 2.65
C LYS A 270 -7.42 -10.00 3.50
N ASN A 271 -7.05 -9.22 4.51
CA ASN A 271 -7.98 -8.51 5.38
C ASN A 271 -7.92 -7.01 5.17
N LEU A 272 -9.06 -6.40 4.99
CA LEU A 272 -9.25 -4.97 5.05
C LEU A 272 -10.12 -4.65 6.27
N VAL A 273 -9.63 -3.78 7.16
CA VAL A 273 -10.38 -3.29 8.32
C VAL A 273 -10.75 -1.83 8.04
N LEU A 274 -12.01 -1.60 7.74
CA LEU A 274 -12.57 -0.26 7.54
C LEU A 274 -13.00 0.29 8.88
N ILE A 275 -12.33 1.35 9.34
CA ILE A 275 -12.61 2.05 10.59
C ILE A 275 -13.36 3.33 10.23
N THR A 276 -14.66 3.38 10.48
CA THR A 276 -15.56 4.47 10.09
C THR A 276 -16.73 4.58 11.05
N ASN A 277 -17.29 5.76 11.21
CA ASN A 277 -18.50 5.97 12.00
C ASN A 277 -19.76 5.41 11.36
N GLY A 278 -19.70 4.99 10.10
CA GLY A 278 -20.80 4.29 9.44
C GLY A 278 -20.98 4.67 7.97
N ILE A 279 -21.66 3.78 7.26
CA ILE A 279 -22.12 4.00 5.89
C ILE A 279 -23.62 3.70 5.86
N SER A 280 -24.45 4.73 5.76
CA SER A 280 -25.90 4.55 5.66
C SER A 280 -26.27 3.85 4.34
N LEU A 281 -27.16 2.87 4.40
CA LEU A 281 -27.68 2.19 3.20
C LEU A 281 -28.55 3.13 2.34
N PHE A 282 -29.26 4.03 3.00
CA PHE A 282 -30.17 4.96 2.36
C PHE A 282 -29.87 6.37 2.85
N GLN A 283 -29.62 7.27 1.94
CA GLN A 283 -29.55 8.70 2.24
C GLN A 283 -30.60 9.42 1.42
N GLY A 284 -31.52 10.07 2.13
CA GLY A 284 -32.51 10.94 1.52
C GLY A 284 -32.09 12.39 1.68
N ASP A 285 -32.17 13.15 0.61
CA ASP A 285 -32.20 14.61 0.64
C ASP A 285 -33.51 15.12 0.01
N SER A 286 -33.73 16.42 0.01
CA SER A 286 -34.88 17.04 -0.61
C SER A 286 -34.98 16.82 -2.13
N SER A 287 -33.94 16.28 -2.76
CA SER A 287 -33.83 16.01 -4.20
C SER A 287 -33.93 14.53 -4.58
N GLY A 288 -33.88 13.59 -3.59
CA GLY A 288 -34.07 12.16 -3.84
C GLY A 288 -33.31 11.25 -2.86
N ASN A 289 -33.73 9.99 -2.83
CA ASN A 289 -33.04 8.96 -2.06
C ASN A 289 -31.88 8.35 -2.85
N VAL A 290 -30.66 8.53 -2.36
CA VAL A 290 -29.50 7.82 -2.91
C VAL A 290 -29.38 6.44 -2.24
N ASN A 291 -29.41 5.40 -3.06
CA ASN A 291 -29.31 4.02 -2.59
C ASN A 291 -27.85 3.54 -2.70
N PHE A 292 -27.17 3.37 -1.55
CA PHE A 292 -25.82 2.83 -1.49
C PHE A 292 -25.74 1.30 -1.70
N THR A 293 -26.87 0.61 -1.75
CA THR A 293 -26.87 -0.86 -1.85
C THR A 293 -26.09 -1.35 -3.07
N SER A 294 -26.26 -0.70 -4.22
CA SER A 294 -25.53 -1.06 -5.45
C SER A 294 -24.02 -0.82 -5.33
N LEU A 295 -23.61 0.25 -4.66
CA LEU A 295 -22.21 0.55 -4.41
C LEU A 295 -21.58 -0.45 -3.44
N LEU A 296 -22.31 -0.86 -2.39
CA LEU A 296 -21.87 -1.87 -1.44
C LEU A 296 -21.83 -3.28 -2.06
N ASP A 297 -22.75 -3.58 -2.99
CA ASP A 297 -22.70 -4.83 -3.76
C ASP A 297 -21.50 -4.85 -4.71
N GLN A 298 -21.15 -3.73 -5.37
CA GLN A 298 -19.94 -3.59 -6.18
C GLN A 298 -18.67 -3.70 -5.32
N LEU A 299 -18.65 -3.09 -4.14
CA LEU A 299 -17.56 -3.21 -3.18
C LEU A 299 -17.36 -4.66 -2.75
N SER A 300 -18.47 -5.38 -2.50
CA SER A 300 -18.44 -6.80 -2.12
C SER A 300 -17.93 -7.68 -3.26
N ASP A 301 -18.29 -7.39 -4.51
CA ASP A 301 -17.77 -8.08 -5.69
C ASP A 301 -16.27 -7.83 -5.90
N ASN A 302 -15.84 -6.58 -5.75
CA ASN A 302 -14.41 -6.27 -5.82
C ASN A 302 -13.62 -6.98 -4.71
N ALA A 303 -14.16 -7.06 -3.51
CA ALA A 303 -13.57 -7.81 -2.40
C ALA A 303 -13.44 -9.30 -2.75
N PHE A 304 -14.48 -9.93 -3.33
CA PHE A 304 -14.44 -11.31 -3.79
C PHE A 304 -13.33 -11.54 -4.83
N ARG A 305 -13.28 -10.71 -5.89
CA ARG A 305 -12.29 -10.82 -6.97
C ARG A 305 -10.86 -10.56 -6.51
N SER A 306 -10.70 -9.74 -5.47
CA SER A 306 -9.41 -9.41 -4.88
C SER A 306 -8.98 -10.40 -3.80
N GLY A 307 -9.83 -11.39 -3.41
CA GLY A 307 -9.59 -12.27 -2.27
C GLY A 307 -9.49 -11.50 -0.94
N VAL A 308 -10.21 -10.38 -0.82
CA VAL A 308 -10.18 -9.51 0.36
C VAL A 308 -11.44 -9.73 1.20
N VAL A 309 -11.25 -9.94 2.48
CA VAL A 309 -12.33 -9.92 3.47
C VAL A 309 -12.41 -8.55 4.09
N LEU A 310 -13.55 -7.91 3.95
CA LEU A 310 -13.79 -6.60 4.49
C LEU A 310 -14.40 -6.70 5.89
N ASN A 311 -13.66 -6.24 6.88
CA ASN A 311 -14.13 -6.13 8.26
C ASN A 311 -14.44 -4.66 8.54
N THR A 312 -15.43 -4.38 9.37
CA THR A 312 -15.82 -3.02 9.71
C THR A 312 -15.75 -2.78 11.21
N LEU A 313 -15.29 -1.61 11.61
CA LEU A 313 -15.17 -1.21 13.00
C LEU A 313 -15.69 0.21 13.18
N ASP A 314 -16.71 0.36 14.02
CA ASP A 314 -17.23 1.66 14.44
C ASP A 314 -16.49 2.12 15.70
N PRO A 315 -15.71 3.20 15.63
CA PRO A 315 -14.90 3.66 16.75
C PRO A 315 -15.69 4.42 17.84
N ARG A 316 -16.97 4.72 17.62
CA ARG A 316 -17.82 5.46 18.57
C ARG A 316 -18.05 4.71 19.88
N GLY A 317 -17.89 3.40 19.89
CA GLY A 317 -18.07 2.58 21.08
C GLY A 317 -19.51 2.54 21.61
N LEU A 318 -19.64 2.31 22.91
CA LEU A 318 -20.93 2.37 23.61
C LEU A 318 -21.25 3.83 23.93
N ARG A 319 -22.03 4.48 23.06
CA ARG A 319 -22.57 5.81 23.36
C ARG A 319 -23.91 5.68 24.07
N ALA A 320 -24.02 6.22 25.28
CA ALA A 320 -25.32 6.46 25.89
C ALA A 320 -26.04 7.54 25.04
N THR A 321 -27.18 7.19 24.46
CA THR A 321 -28.02 8.17 23.75
C THR A 321 -28.50 9.20 24.78
N PRO A 322 -28.06 10.47 24.73
CA PRO A 322 -28.54 11.47 25.63
C PRO A 322 -30.05 11.72 25.33
N GLY A 323 -30.92 11.40 26.25
CA GLY A 323 -32.28 11.90 26.22
C GLY A 323 -33.43 10.90 26.21
N VAL A 324 -33.21 9.58 26.24
CA VAL A 324 -34.32 8.66 26.49
C VAL A 324 -34.37 8.32 28.00
N LYS A 325 -34.74 9.26 28.82
CA LYS A 325 -35.26 8.96 30.16
C LYS A 325 -36.61 8.25 29.97
N GLY A 326 -36.61 6.95 30.13
CA GLY A 326 -37.81 6.21 30.45
C GLY A 326 -38.75 5.91 29.26
N PHE A 327 -38.31 5.07 28.30
CA PHE A 327 -39.28 4.16 27.69
C PHE A 327 -39.49 2.99 28.66
N GLN A 328 -40.25 3.28 29.75
CA GLN A 328 -40.92 2.19 30.45
C GLN A 328 -41.99 1.66 29.52
N ALA A 329 -41.70 0.50 28.87
CA ALA A 329 -42.71 -0.29 28.26
C ALA A 329 -43.72 -0.68 29.37
N THR A 330 -44.83 0.01 29.46
CA THR A 330 -45.95 -0.43 30.24
C THR A 330 -46.53 -1.64 29.52
N PRO A 331 -46.52 -2.84 30.14
CA PRO A 331 -47.15 -4.03 29.54
C PRO A 331 -48.67 -3.85 29.52
N GLY A 332 -49.24 -3.80 28.37
CA GLY A 332 -50.68 -3.93 28.16
C GLY A 332 -51.44 -2.67 27.79
N LYS A 333 -51.38 -2.34 26.49
CA LYS A 333 -52.54 -1.91 25.70
C LYS A 333 -52.22 -2.00 24.21
N SER A 334 -52.69 -3.04 23.56
CA SER A 334 -52.81 -3.09 22.10
C SER A 334 -53.69 -1.94 21.65
N ALA A 335 -53.09 -0.99 20.89
CA ALA A 335 -53.87 -0.07 20.09
C ALA A 335 -53.69 -0.45 18.62
N MET A 336 -54.37 -1.53 18.22
CA MET A 336 -54.76 -1.74 16.81
C MET A 336 -56.12 -1.06 16.65
N THR A 337 -56.13 0.21 16.25
CA THR A 337 -57.27 0.80 15.60
C THR A 337 -56.72 1.76 14.52
N GLY A 338 -57.13 1.50 13.28
CA GLY A 338 -56.75 2.26 12.11
C GLY A 338 -57.07 3.74 12.26
N GLY A 339 -56.07 4.55 12.20
CA GLY A 339 -56.11 5.97 12.14
C GLY A 339 -54.76 6.47 11.62
N ASN A 340 -54.81 7.24 10.56
CA ASN A 340 -53.68 7.93 9.98
C ASN A 340 -52.88 8.63 11.11
N PRO A 341 -51.59 8.39 11.34
CA PRO A 341 -50.85 9.10 12.37
C PRO A 341 -50.62 10.53 11.87
N THR A 342 -51.49 11.46 12.29
CA THR A 342 -51.17 12.86 12.33
C THR A 342 -50.08 13.02 13.41
N PHE A 343 -48.84 13.13 12.98
CA PHE A 343 -47.75 13.55 13.86
C PHE A 343 -48.06 14.97 14.35
N GLY A 344 -48.57 15.03 15.60
CA GLY A 344 -48.68 16.31 16.30
C GLY A 344 -47.27 16.89 16.44
N ARG A 345 -47.22 18.19 16.29
CA ARG A 345 -46.04 19.03 16.47
C ARG A 345 -45.40 18.71 17.85
N GLY A 346 -44.52 17.69 17.87
CA GLY A 346 -43.80 17.28 19.06
C GLY A 346 -42.69 18.25 19.35
N ASP A 347 -42.26 18.26 20.60
CA ASP A 347 -41.14 19.03 21.11
C ASP A 347 -39.89 18.83 20.20
N PRO A 348 -39.24 19.88 19.67
CA PRO A 348 -38.12 19.76 18.72
C PRO A 348 -36.95 18.87 19.19
N GLY A 349 -36.86 18.60 20.49
CA GLY A 349 -35.85 17.72 21.08
C GLY A 349 -36.09 16.21 20.91
N THR A 350 -37.36 15.75 20.84
CA THR A 350 -37.71 14.33 20.70
C THR A 350 -37.60 13.84 19.25
N ASP A 351 -37.93 14.68 18.30
CA ASP A 351 -37.84 14.36 16.87
C ASP A 351 -36.34 14.24 16.43
N SER A 352 -35.48 15.08 17.00
CA SER A 352 -34.03 15.03 16.77
C SER A 352 -33.39 13.77 17.36
N ALA A 353 -33.82 13.29 18.55
CA ALA A 353 -33.30 12.09 19.15
C ALA A 353 -33.70 10.81 18.41
N LEU A 354 -34.97 10.73 17.95
CA LEU A 354 -35.45 9.59 17.15
C LEU A 354 -34.77 9.56 15.77
N GLY A 355 -34.60 10.70 15.12
CA GLY A 355 -33.85 10.81 13.86
C GLY A 355 -32.42 10.29 13.98
N SER A 356 -31.69 10.72 15.02
CA SER A 356 -30.32 10.27 15.30
C SER A 356 -30.22 8.75 15.56
N MET A 357 -31.22 8.17 16.22
CA MET A 357 -31.28 6.71 16.46
C MET A 357 -31.50 5.93 15.16
N LEU A 358 -32.39 6.40 14.30
CA LEU A 358 -32.67 5.76 13.00
C LEU A 358 -31.48 5.86 12.05
N ASP A 359 -30.80 7.01 12.01
CA ASP A 359 -29.57 7.21 11.24
C ASP A 359 -28.45 6.27 11.71
N GLY A 360 -28.21 6.18 13.03
CA GLY A 360 -27.23 5.27 13.58
C GLY A 360 -27.52 3.80 13.29
N ALA A 361 -28.79 3.38 13.33
CA ALA A 361 -29.20 2.02 12.97
C ALA A 361 -28.95 1.73 11.49
N ALA A 362 -29.23 2.67 10.60
CA ALA A 362 -29.00 2.54 9.16
C ALA A 362 -27.48 2.48 8.83
N GLU A 363 -26.67 3.26 9.52
CA GLU A 363 -25.20 3.22 9.41
C GLU A 363 -24.63 1.86 9.82
N HIS A 364 -25.05 1.32 10.97
CA HIS A 364 -24.63 -0.01 11.43
C HIS A 364 -25.11 -1.11 10.49
N GLN A 365 -26.28 -0.96 9.87
CA GLN A 365 -26.78 -1.91 8.88
C GLN A 365 -25.89 -1.96 7.64
N GLY A 366 -25.43 -0.81 7.16
CA GLY A 366 -24.49 -0.73 6.05
C GLY A 366 -23.17 -1.42 6.34
N LEU A 367 -22.57 -1.14 7.50
CA LEU A 367 -21.33 -1.80 7.96
C LEU A 367 -21.49 -3.31 8.08
N SER A 368 -22.59 -3.76 8.70
CA SER A 368 -22.88 -5.19 8.87
C SER A 368 -23.11 -5.90 7.54
N THR A 369 -23.78 -5.24 6.60
CA THR A 369 -24.05 -5.79 5.27
C THR A 369 -22.76 -6.06 4.51
N VAL A 370 -21.86 -5.07 4.47
CA VAL A 370 -20.57 -5.21 3.76
C VAL A 370 -19.69 -6.29 4.39
N ALA A 371 -19.55 -6.28 5.72
CA ALA A 371 -18.78 -7.29 6.42
C ALA A 371 -19.36 -8.70 6.15
N LYS A 372 -20.67 -8.88 6.29
CA LYS A 372 -21.34 -10.17 6.05
C LYS A 372 -21.19 -10.64 4.61
N ASN A 373 -21.34 -9.76 3.63
CA ASN A 373 -21.21 -10.11 2.22
C ASN A 373 -19.83 -10.64 1.87
N THR A 374 -18.78 -10.19 2.58
CA THR A 374 -17.39 -10.60 2.35
C THR A 374 -16.88 -11.66 3.34
N GLY A 375 -17.74 -12.18 4.24
CA GLY A 375 -17.35 -13.13 5.27
C GLY A 375 -16.51 -12.55 6.40
N GLY A 376 -16.56 -11.25 6.57
CA GLY A 376 -15.86 -10.48 7.62
C GLY A 376 -16.67 -10.32 8.91
N ILE A 377 -16.11 -9.54 9.82
CA ILE A 377 -16.70 -9.17 11.11
C ILE A 377 -17.06 -7.69 11.08
N SER A 378 -18.24 -7.35 11.59
CA SER A 378 -18.64 -5.98 11.89
C SER A 378 -18.65 -5.77 13.40
N ALA A 379 -17.79 -4.88 13.89
CA ALA A 379 -17.70 -4.51 15.31
C ALA A 379 -18.28 -3.11 15.52
N PHE A 380 -19.35 -3.02 16.27
CA PHE A 380 -20.01 -1.77 16.66
C PHE A 380 -20.61 -1.93 18.05
N ASN A 381 -20.98 -0.84 18.68
CA ASN A 381 -21.51 -0.81 20.06
C ASN A 381 -20.61 -1.57 21.06
N THR A 382 -19.30 -1.39 20.97
CA THR A 382 -18.33 -1.98 21.89
C THR A 382 -17.18 -1.02 22.14
N ASN A 383 -16.73 -0.94 23.40
CA ASN A 383 -15.50 -0.21 23.76
C ASN A 383 -14.25 -1.10 23.69
N ASP A 384 -14.43 -2.40 23.46
CA ASP A 384 -13.33 -3.37 23.35
C ASP A 384 -12.92 -3.59 21.88
N PHE A 385 -12.28 -2.59 21.33
CA PHE A 385 -11.77 -2.61 19.97
C PHE A 385 -10.60 -3.59 19.79
N ILE A 386 -9.81 -3.80 20.85
CA ILE A 386 -8.65 -4.71 20.82
C ILE A 386 -9.12 -6.14 20.65
N SER A 387 -10.08 -6.62 21.46
CA SER A 387 -10.63 -7.97 21.29
C SER A 387 -11.39 -8.14 19.97
N SER A 388 -12.03 -7.08 19.47
CA SER A 388 -12.68 -7.11 18.15
C SER A 388 -11.64 -7.32 17.03
N LEU A 389 -10.53 -6.62 17.10
CA LEU A 389 -9.42 -6.79 16.15
C LEU A 389 -8.76 -8.16 16.31
N ASP A 390 -8.58 -8.67 17.53
CA ASP A 390 -8.06 -10.02 17.79
C ASP A 390 -8.93 -11.10 17.13
N LYS A 391 -10.26 -10.99 17.19
CA LYS A 391 -11.18 -11.90 16.50
C LYS A 391 -11.04 -11.84 14.99
N ILE A 392 -10.87 -10.64 14.42
CA ILE A 392 -10.61 -10.45 12.99
C ILE A 392 -9.29 -11.13 12.61
N MET A 393 -8.24 -10.91 13.38
CA MET A 393 -6.92 -11.49 13.10
C MET A 393 -6.90 -13.01 13.28
N ALA A 394 -7.59 -13.55 14.27
CA ALA A 394 -7.68 -14.99 14.49
C ALA A 394 -8.29 -15.73 13.28
N ARG A 395 -9.28 -15.13 12.59
CA ARG A 395 -9.87 -15.68 11.35
C ARG A 395 -8.91 -15.63 10.15
N SER A 396 -7.79 -14.94 10.26
CA SER A 396 -6.75 -14.91 9.24
C SER A 396 -5.72 -16.03 9.40
N ASP A 397 -5.73 -16.73 10.54
CA ASP A 397 -4.73 -17.76 10.86
C ASP A 397 -4.98 -19.10 10.15
N GLY A 398 -6.13 -19.23 9.47
CA GLY A 398 -6.41 -20.39 8.63
C GLY A 398 -7.78 -20.32 7.96
N TYR A 399 -7.86 -20.84 6.75
CA TYR A 399 -9.09 -20.92 5.96
C TYR A 399 -9.01 -22.07 4.98
N TYR A 400 -10.17 -22.47 4.47
CA TYR A 400 -10.28 -23.43 3.39
C TYR A 400 -10.53 -22.69 2.08
N THR A 401 -9.81 -23.05 1.05
CA THR A 401 -10.09 -22.64 -0.32
C THR A 401 -10.90 -23.72 -1.01
N LEU A 402 -12.12 -23.38 -1.43
CA LEU A 402 -13.01 -24.23 -2.20
C LEU A 402 -13.08 -23.76 -3.63
N ALA A 403 -13.12 -24.70 -4.60
CA ALA A 403 -13.34 -24.34 -5.97
C ALA A 403 -14.35 -25.29 -6.65
N TYR A 404 -15.18 -24.70 -7.53
CA TYR A 404 -16.18 -25.41 -8.30
C TYR A 404 -16.31 -24.81 -9.70
N THR A 405 -16.85 -25.60 -10.64
CA THR A 405 -17.24 -25.09 -11.96
C THR A 405 -18.74 -24.80 -11.90
N PRO A 406 -19.17 -23.55 -12.15
CA PRO A 406 -20.58 -23.21 -12.15
C PRO A 406 -21.35 -24.05 -13.17
N ASN A 407 -22.54 -24.52 -12.78
CA ASN A 407 -23.42 -25.24 -13.70
C ASN A 407 -24.11 -24.32 -14.72
N GLU A 408 -24.11 -23.01 -14.45
CA GLU A 408 -24.72 -21.99 -15.31
C GLU A 408 -23.62 -21.10 -15.92
N LYS A 409 -23.92 -20.54 -17.09
CA LYS A 409 -23.02 -19.56 -17.73
C LYS A 409 -22.99 -18.26 -16.91
N PHE A 410 -21.87 -17.55 -17.00
CA PHE A 410 -21.76 -16.22 -16.42
C PHE A 410 -22.78 -15.27 -17.05
N ASP A 411 -23.71 -14.76 -16.24
CA ASP A 411 -24.86 -13.98 -16.69
C ASP A 411 -24.74 -12.47 -16.33
N ASN A 412 -23.60 -12.07 -15.78
CA ASN A 412 -23.31 -10.72 -15.27
C ASN A 412 -24.25 -10.26 -14.14
N LYS A 413 -24.86 -11.21 -13.40
CA LYS A 413 -25.72 -10.92 -12.27
C LYS A 413 -25.06 -11.29 -10.95
N PRO A 414 -25.58 -10.72 -9.83
CA PRO A 414 -25.14 -11.14 -8.50
C PRO A 414 -25.65 -12.56 -8.19
N HIS A 415 -24.74 -13.44 -7.78
CA HIS A 415 -25.02 -14.78 -7.32
C HIS A 415 -24.84 -14.88 -5.81
N GLY A 416 -25.82 -15.49 -5.13
CA GLY A 416 -25.75 -15.79 -3.72
C GLY A 416 -24.97 -17.07 -3.47
N LEU A 417 -23.92 -17.01 -2.65
CA LEU A 417 -23.06 -18.14 -2.33
C LEU A 417 -23.25 -18.58 -0.87
N VAL A 418 -23.65 -19.82 -0.66
CA VAL A 418 -23.86 -20.39 0.67
C VAL A 418 -23.01 -21.65 0.83
N VAL A 419 -22.12 -21.64 1.82
CA VAL A 419 -21.35 -22.83 2.20
C VAL A 419 -21.88 -23.38 3.51
N LYS A 420 -22.13 -24.68 3.53
CA LYS A 420 -22.55 -25.45 4.73
C LYS A 420 -21.48 -26.49 5.06
N VAL A 421 -21.33 -26.77 6.35
CA VAL A 421 -20.47 -27.84 6.86
C VAL A 421 -21.35 -28.86 7.61
N LYS A 422 -21.20 -30.14 7.31
CA LYS A 422 -21.99 -31.20 7.91
C LYS A 422 -21.70 -31.41 9.40
N ARG A 423 -20.50 -30.99 9.87
CA ARG A 423 -20.13 -31.07 11.29
C ARG A 423 -20.96 -30.12 12.12
N SER A 424 -21.59 -30.64 13.19
CA SER A 424 -22.34 -29.81 14.14
C SER A 424 -21.42 -28.93 15.02
N GLY A 425 -21.95 -27.82 15.54
CA GLY A 425 -21.24 -26.95 16.49
C GLY A 425 -20.19 -26.07 15.85
N VAL A 426 -20.15 -25.95 14.53
CA VAL A 426 -19.24 -25.06 13.81
C VAL A 426 -19.96 -23.85 13.24
N LYS A 427 -19.22 -22.74 13.13
CA LYS A 427 -19.64 -21.51 12.44
C LYS A 427 -18.88 -21.39 11.13
N VAL A 428 -19.58 -21.05 10.05
CA VAL A 428 -19.01 -20.91 8.70
C VAL A 428 -19.08 -19.46 8.26
N SER A 429 -17.98 -18.94 7.76
CA SER A 429 -17.89 -17.59 7.19
C SER A 429 -17.26 -17.66 5.81
N ASN A 430 -17.97 -17.19 4.79
CA ASN A 430 -17.54 -17.13 3.40
C ASN A 430 -18.10 -15.86 2.74
N HIS A 431 -17.62 -15.53 1.55
CA HIS A 431 -18.26 -14.50 0.72
C HIS A 431 -19.69 -14.92 0.40
N ALA A 432 -20.66 -14.08 0.76
CA ALA A 432 -22.08 -14.40 0.58
C ALA A 432 -22.59 -14.12 -0.83
N LYS A 433 -21.88 -13.29 -1.60
CA LYS A 433 -22.25 -12.88 -2.95
C LYS A 433 -21.02 -12.67 -3.84
N TYR A 434 -21.17 -12.93 -5.13
CA TYR A 434 -20.23 -12.53 -6.17
C TYR A 434 -21.00 -12.20 -7.46
N PHE A 435 -20.39 -11.46 -8.40
CA PHE A 435 -20.97 -11.28 -9.73
C PHE A 435 -20.38 -12.30 -10.69
N ALA A 436 -21.24 -13.07 -11.33
CA ALA A 436 -20.85 -14.07 -12.33
C ALA A 436 -20.49 -13.37 -13.65
N ARG A 437 -19.33 -12.69 -13.70
CA ARG A 437 -18.82 -11.97 -14.88
C ARG A 437 -17.66 -12.72 -15.49
N GLU A 438 -17.57 -12.67 -16.82
CA GLU A 438 -16.35 -13.07 -17.52
C GLU A 438 -15.26 -12.02 -17.26
N ASP A 439 -14.09 -12.48 -16.82
CA ASP A 439 -12.92 -11.61 -16.74
C ASP A 439 -12.43 -11.29 -18.15
N LYS A 440 -12.82 -10.13 -18.66
CA LYS A 440 -12.27 -9.62 -19.90
C LYS A 440 -10.82 -9.23 -19.67
N PRO A 441 -9.86 -9.72 -20.47
CA PRO A 441 -8.50 -9.23 -20.40
C PRO A 441 -8.54 -7.71 -20.59
N THR A 442 -7.98 -6.96 -19.64
CA THR A 442 -7.71 -5.54 -19.85
C THR A 442 -6.76 -5.42 -21.04
N GLY A 443 -7.09 -4.61 -22.02
CA GLY A 443 -6.21 -4.35 -23.17
C GLY A 443 -4.82 -3.88 -22.72
N PRO A 444 -3.84 -3.89 -23.62
CA PRO A 444 -2.50 -3.42 -23.30
C PRO A 444 -2.57 -1.96 -22.83
N ARG A 445 -1.95 -1.69 -21.69
CA ARG A 445 -1.84 -0.33 -21.14
C ARG A 445 -0.80 0.45 -21.94
N THR A 446 -0.97 1.75 -22.01
CA THR A 446 0.08 2.63 -22.49
C THR A 446 1.23 2.69 -21.49
N LYS A 447 2.41 3.14 -21.94
CA LYS A 447 3.57 3.38 -21.07
C LYS A 447 3.23 4.30 -19.88
N GLU A 448 2.52 5.37 -20.16
CA GLU A 448 2.11 6.37 -19.18
C GLU A 448 1.14 5.79 -18.15
N GLU A 449 0.20 4.96 -18.59
CA GLU A 449 -0.73 4.25 -17.71
C GLU A 449 -0.03 3.24 -16.82
N ASP A 450 0.94 2.48 -17.35
CA ASP A 450 1.75 1.54 -16.56
C ASP A 450 2.55 2.26 -15.46
N ILE A 451 3.26 3.33 -15.84
CA ILE A 451 4.06 4.14 -14.89
C ILE A 451 3.14 4.78 -13.84
N ALA A 452 2.01 5.34 -14.26
CA ALA A 452 1.06 5.97 -13.35
C ALA A 452 0.41 4.94 -12.40
N ALA A 453 0.09 3.75 -12.88
CA ALA A 453 -0.44 2.67 -12.06
C ALA A 453 0.60 2.17 -11.05
N ALA A 454 1.86 1.97 -11.48
CA ALA A 454 2.96 1.56 -10.61
C ALA A 454 3.29 2.61 -9.55
N ALA A 455 3.31 3.91 -9.92
CA ALA A 455 3.55 5.00 -8.99
C ALA A 455 2.43 5.16 -7.93
N ARG A 456 1.19 4.85 -8.30
CA ARG A 456 0.04 4.90 -7.40
C ARG A 456 -0.13 3.66 -6.56
N SER A 457 0.41 2.51 -7.00
CA SER A 457 0.27 1.24 -6.30
C SER A 457 0.83 1.32 -4.88
N PRO A 458 0.08 0.90 -3.85
CA PRO A 458 0.63 0.75 -2.50
C PRO A 458 1.59 -0.44 -2.39
N LEU A 459 1.63 -1.32 -3.42
CA LEU A 459 2.59 -2.41 -3.55
C LEU A 459 3.74 -2.00 -4.44
N MET A 460 4.93 -2.43 -4.07
CA MET A 460 6.12 -2.22 -4.91
C MET A 460 6.19 -3.28 -6.01
N LYS A 461 6.48 -2.82 -7.23
CA LYS A 461 6.81 -3.70 -8.36
C LYS A 461 8.27 -4.10 -8.26
N ALA A 462 8.57 -5.36 -8.50
CA ALA A 462 9.90 -5.94 -8.34
C ALA A 462 10.32 -6.80 -9.54
N ASP A 463 9.77 -6.54 -10.73
CA ASP A 463 10.28 -7.16 -11.97
C ASP A 463 11.72 -6.71 -12.22
N ILE A 464 12.03 -5.46 -11.85
CA ILE A 464 13.36 -4.88 -11.82
C ILE A 464 13.70 -4.49 -10.36
N ASP A 465 14.77 -5.02 -9.82
CA ASP A 465 15.20 -4.65 -8.48
C ASP A 465 15.81 -3.24 -8.50
N VAL A 466 15.26 -2.35 -7.66
CA VAL A 466 15.72 -0.96 -7.50
C VAL A 466 16.04 -0.71 -6.04
N THR A 467 17.29 -0.40 -5.73
CA THR A 467 17.73 -0.04 -4.38
C THR A 467 17.93 1.47 -4.28
N PRO A 468 17.09 2.19 -3.49
CA PRO A 468 17.24 3.63 -3.33
C PRO A 468 18.27 3.98 -2.27
N ASN A 469 19.07 4.99 -2.54
CA ASN A 469 19.93 5.67 -1.59
C ASN A 469 19.65 7.17 -1.64
N VAL A 470 19.02 7.70 -0.59
CA VAL A 470 18.62 9.11 -0.56
C VAL A 470 19.50 9.85 0.43
N ALA A 471 20.13 10.93 -0.05
CA ALA A 471 20.95 11.82 0.75
C ALA A 471 20.28 13.21 0.84
N VAL A 472 20.25 13.77 2.06
CA VAL A 472 19.60 15.04 2.34
C VAL A 472 20.67 16.02 2.86
N LYS A 473 20.81 17.15 2.17
CA LYS A 473 21.60 18.29 2.60
C LYS A 473 20.65 19.42 2.99
N LEU A 474 20.71 19.83 4.24
CA LEU A 474 19.85 20.89 4.76
C LEU A 474 20.40 22.27 4.36
N LEU A 475 19.50 23.13 3.91
CA LEU A 475 19.74 24.52 3.52
C LEU A 475 18.72 25.42 4.26
N PRO A 476 18.97 26.74 4.35
CA PRO A 476 17.98 27.64 4.93
C PRO A 476 16.65 27.59 4.19
N GLY A 477 15.56 27.21 4.90
CA GLY A 477 14.20 27.13 4.36
C GLY A 477 13.91 25.94 3.42
N LYS A 478 14.92 25.17 3.00
CA LYS A 478 14.77 24.04 2.07
C LYS A 478 15.83 22.96 2.34
N ALA A 479 15.70 21.85 1.63
CA ALA A 479 16.75 20.84 1.57
C ALA A 479 16.99 20.42 0.11
N GLN A 480 18.24 20.17 -0.23
CA GLN A 480 18.60 19.44 -1.43
C GLN A 480 18.53 17.95 -1.14
N VAL A 481 17.83 17.23 -1.98
CA VAL A 481 17.62 15.78 -1.87
C VAL A 481 18.21 15.11 -3.10
N ASP A 482 19.27 14.35 -2.91
CA ASP A 482 19.91 13.56 -3.95
C ASP A 482 19.39 12.12 -3.84
N ILE A 483 18.74 11.64 -4.91
CA ILE A 483 18.11 10.34 -5.01
C ILE A 483 18.97 9.47 -5.91
N HIS A 484 19.77 8.61 -5.30
CA HIS A 484 20.59 7.64 -6.02
C HIS A 484 19.83 6.31 -6.10
N MET A 485 19.80 5.71 -7.28
CA MET A 485 19.19 4.40 -7.52
C MET A 485 20.23 3.44 -8.04
N LEU A 486 20.36 2.30 -7.39
CA LEU A 486 21.08 1.16 -7.93
C LEU A 486 20.04 0.23 -8.55
N ILE A 487 20.12 -0.01 -9.86
CA ILE A 487 19.17 -0.75 -10.66
C ILE A 487 19.82 -2.04 -11.14
N ASN A 488 19.19 -3.17 -10.89
CA ASN A 488 19.70 -4.47 -11.33
C ASN A 488 19.58 -4.62 -12.85
N ALA A 489 20.71 -4.45 -13.55
CA ALA A 489 20.75 -4.49 -15.00
C ALA A 489 20.47 -5.88 -15.59
N SER A 490 20.61 -6.97 -14.82
CA SER A 490 20.31 -8.33 -15.30
C SER A 490 18.81 -8.54 -15.60
N LYS A 491 17.97 -7.62 -15.21
CA LYS A 491 16.52 -7.63 -15.44
C LYS A 491 16.09 -6.85 -16.68
N PHE A 492 17.00 -6.12 -17.31
CA PHE A 492 16.72 -5.42 -18.56
C PHE A 492 16.82 -6.36 -19.77
N HIS A 493 16.03 -6.04 -20.76
CA HIS A 493 16.14 -6.70 -22.08
C HIS A 493 17.18 -5.97 -22.93
N PHE A 494 18.40 -6.54 -23.02
CA PHE A 494 19.45 -6.04 -23.87
C PHE A 494 19.36 -6.61 -25.29
N THR A 495 19.59 -5.76 -26.27
CA THR A 495 19.76 -6.16 -27.67
C THR A 495 21.23 -5.97 -28.06
N GLU A 496 21.80 -6.92 -28.78
CA GLU A 496 23.16 -6.79 -29.33
C GLU A 496 23.09 -6.20 -30.72
N ALA A 497 23.72 -5.05 -30.93
CA ALA A 497 23.84 -4.38 -32.22
C ALA A 497 25.24 -3.82 -32.37
N GLU A 498 25.88 -4.06 -33.53
CA GLU A 498 27.23 -3.56 -33.88
C GLU A 498 28.29 -3.89 -32.78
N GLY A 499 28.20 -5.07 -32.19
CA GLY A 499 29.12 -5.52 -31.13
C GLY A 499 28.94 -4.80 -29.76
N LYS A 500 27.84 -4.06 -29.59
CA LYS A 500 27.46 -3.39 -28.33
C LYS A 500 26.13 -3.93 -27.81
N TYR A 501 25.98 -3.89 -26.50
CA TYR A 501 24.77 -4.28 -25.79
C TYR A 501 23.95 -3.03 -25.44
N GLN A 502 22.74 -2.96 -25.98
CA GLN A 502 21.86 -1.78 -25.85
C GLN A 502 20.61 -2.09 -25.09
N ALA A 503 20.22 -1.23 -24.16
CA ALA A 503 18.94 -1.25 -23.47
C ALA A 503 18.49 0.19 -23.18
N THR A 504 17.17 0.41 -23.12
CA THR A 504 16.62 1.72 -22.74
C THR A 504 15.62 1.51 -21.62
N PHE A 505 15.68 2.34 -20.60
CA PHE A 505 14.72 2.34 -19.52
C PHE A 505 14.27 3.76 -19.16
N ASP A 506 13.04 3.88 -18.72
CA ASP A 506 12.47 5.12 -18.21
C ASP A 506 12.56 5.16 -16.71
N VAL A 507 12.86 6.32 -16.17
CA VAL A 507 12.85 6.60 -14.72
C VAL A 507 11.92 7.77 -14.46
N VAL A 508 10.89 7.55 -13.64
CA VAL A 508 9.96 8.60 -13.25
C VAL A 508 9.84 8.63 -11.73
N GLY A 509 10.12 9.78 -11.14
CA GLY A 509 10.04 10.00 -9.71
C GLY A 509 8.98 11.03 -9.33
N PHE A 510 8.36 10.82 -8.18
CA PHE A 510 7.35 11.69 -7.58
C PHE A 510 7.71 11.96 -6.14
N VAL A 511 7.50 13.18 -5.69
CA VAL A 511 7.65 13.56 -4.28
C VAL A 511 6.32 14.05 -3.75
N PHE A 512 5.79 13.32 -2.77
CA PHE A 512 4.54 13.67 -2.12
C PHE A 512 4.79 14.20 -0.71
N ASP A 513 4.02 15.22 -0.30
CA ASP A 513 3.98 15.67 1.08
C ASP A 513 3.05 14.76 1.93
N GLN A 514 2.99 15.00 3.24
CA GLN A 514 2.16 14.24 4.17
C GLN A 514 0.64 14.33 3.89
N MET A 515 0.21 15.27 3.05
CA MET A 515 -1.18 15.42 2.58
C MET A 515 -1.40 14.73 1.22
N GLY A 516 -0.40 14.04 0.69
CA GLY A 516 -0.47 13.38 -0.62
C GLY A 516 -0.35 14.31 -1.82
N ARG A 517 -0.04 15.59 -1.62
CA ARG A 517 0.13 16.55 -2.72
C ARG A 517 1.49 16.34 -3.37
N ASN A 518 1.51 16.33 -4.69
CA ASN A 518 2.76 16.29 -5.44
C ASN A 518 3.54 17.60 -5.25
N ARG A 519 4.79 17.51 -4.80
CA ARG A 519 5.70 18.61 -4.52
C ARG A 519 6.87 18.72 -5.49
N GLY A 520 6.91 17.83 -6.47
CA GLY A 520 7.93 17.77 -7.48
C GLY A 520 8.17 16.36 -7.97
N GLY A 521 9.07 16.23 -8.89
CA GLY A 521 9.43 14.93 -9.47
C GLY A 521 10.53 15.10 -10.49
N PHE A 522 10.87 13.99 -11.12
CA PHE A 522 11.82 13.92 -12.22
C PHE A 522 11.35 12.86 -13.22
N SER A 523 11.71 13.03 -14.46
CA SER A 523 11.41 12.06 -15.52
C SER A 523 12.56 12.06 -16.52
N ASP A 524 13.06 10.88 -16.83
CA ASP A 524 14.16 10.70 -17.76
C ASP A 524 14.03 9.38 -18.52
N SER A 525 14.63 9.32 -19.71
CA SER A 525 14.77 8.10 -20.50
C SER A 525 16.25 7.85 -20.73
N VAL A 526 16.76 6.78 -20.17
CA VAL A 526 18.19 6.45 -20.13
C VAL A 526 18.48 5.34 -21.14
N SER A 527 19.37 5.64 -22.09
CA SER A 527 19.87 4.65 -23.07
C SER A 527 21.26 4.15 -22.66
N LEU A 528 21.36 2.85 -22.48
CA LEU A 528 22.61 2.14 -22.21
C LEU A 528 23.19 1.67 -23.53
N ASN A 529 24.50 1.80 -23.69
CA ASN A 529 25.23 1.34 -24.89
C ASN A 529 26.60 0.83 -24.44
N PHE A 530 26.68 -0.44 -24.08
CA PHE A 530 27.83 -1.04 -23.40
C PHE A 530 28.70 -1.86 -24.36
N THR A 531 30.01 -1.81 -24.17
CA THR A 531 30.91 -2.86 -24.65
C THR A 531 30.60 -4.17 -23.95
N LYS A 532 31.16 -5.27 -24.44
CA LYS A 532 30.98 -6.59 -23.80
C LYS A 532 31.46 -6.61 -22.35
N GLU A 533 32.57 -5.97 -22.04
CA GLU A 533 33.17 -5.90 -20.70
C GLU A 533 32.29 -5.04 -19.75
N GLU A 534 31.79 -3.91 -20.24
CA GLU A 534 30.87 -3.04 -19.49
C GLU A 534 29.54 -3.74 -19.23
N TYR A 535 29.00 -4.46 -20.21
CA TYR A 535 27.79 -5.26 -20.08
C TYR A 535 27.96 -6.33 -18.97
N GLN A 536 29.04 -7.13 -19.02
CA GLN A 536 29.32 -8.15 -18.01
C GLN A 536 29.43 -7.55 -16.61
N ARG A 537 30.05 -6.39 -16.49
CA ARG A 537 30.15 -5.65 -15.21
C ARG A 537 28.79 -5.16 -14.75
N ALA A 538 27.99 -4.55 -15.65
CA ALA A 538 26.67 -4.05 -15.33
C ALA A 538 25.71 -5.18 -14.87
N LEU A 539 25.82 -6.40 -15.40
CA LEU A 539 25.02 -7.55 -14.95
C LEU A 539 25.31 -7.91 -13.48
N VAL A 540 26.52 -7.66 -13.00
CA VAL A 540 26.96 -8.00 -11.63
C VAL A 540 26.76 -6.83 -10.67
N GLU A 541 27.20 -5.62 -11.09
CA GLU A 541 27.23 -4.43 -10.24
C GLU A 541 25.94 -3.60 -10.32
N GLY A 542 25.12 -3.82 -11.35
CA GLY A 542 23.97 -2.98 -11.67
C GLY A 542 24.34 -1.67 -12.37
N VAL A 543 23.34 -0.84 -12.60
CA VAL A 543 23.45 0.50 -13.18
C VAL A 543 23.01 1.52 -12.15
N THR A 544 23.73 2.63 -12.03
CA THR A 544 23.38 3.72 -11.12
C THR A 544 22.72 4.87 -11.87
N TYR A 545 21.66 5.40 -11.30
CA TYR A 545 21.01 6.64 -11.75
C TYR A 545 20.87 7.59 -10.59
N THR A 546 21.02 8.90 -10.83
CA THR A 546 20.92 9.93 -9.80
C THR A 546 20.04 11.08 -10.26
N ALA A 547 19.06 11.42 -9.44
CA ALA A 547 18.25 12.62 -9.59
C ALA A 547 18.40 13.52 -8.37
N THR A 548 18.29 14.83 -8.56
CA THR A 548 18.34 15.82 -7.49
C THR A 548 17.07 16.65 -7.51
N THR A 549 16.50 16.92 -6.34
CA THR A 549 15.35 17.80 -6.17
C THR A 549 15.52 18.68 -4.93
N GLU A 550 14.81 19.81 -4.89
CA GLU A 550 14.75 20.68 -3.71
C GLU A 550 13.37 20.61 -3.08
N LEU A 551 13.33 20.50 -1.76
CA LEU A 551 12.09 20.39 -1.01
C LEU A 551 12.04 21.41 0.13
N PRO A 552 10.88 22.05 0.39
CA PRO A 552 10.71 22.94 1.53
C PRO A 552 11.03 22.26 2.86
N ALA A 553 11.67 22.98 3.78
CA ALA A 553 11.97 22.51 5.12
C ALA A 553 10.70 22.41 6.00
N GLY A 554 10.80 21.68 7.10
CA GLY A 554 9.73 21.58 8.12
C GLY A 554 8.61 20.62 7.78
N ASN A 555 8.77 19.75 6.79
CA ASN A 555 7.78 18.81 6.33
C ASN A 555 8.32 17.39 6.18
N ASN A 556 7.40 16.45 6.13
CA ASN A 556 7.68 15.05 5.81
C ASN A 556 7.29 14.78 4.36
N TYR A 557 8.12 14.02 3.68
CA TYR A 557 7.93 13.68 2.27
C TYR A 557 8.04 12.18 2.02
N GLN A 558 7.43 11.74 0.94
CA GLN A 558 7.62 10.43 0.37
C GLN A 558 8.15 10.59 -1.05
N VAL A 559 9.33 10.05 -1.31
CA VAL A 559 9.85 9.89 -2.67
C VAL A 559 9.40 8.54 -3.18
N ARG A 560 8.72 8.51 -4.32
CA ARG A 560 8.40 7.31 -5.09
C ARG A 560 9.05 7.39 -6.44
N ALA A 561 9.66 6.30 -6.92
CA ALA A 561 10.12 6.22 -8.28
C ALA A 561 9.73 4.91 -8.93
N VAL A 562 9.57 4.98 -10.24
CA VAL A 562 9.28 3.88 -11.15
C VAL A 562 10.41 3.80 -12.16
N VAL A 563 10.97 2.62 -12.32
CA VAL A 563 11.90 2.26 -13.40
C VAL A 563 11.15 1.30 -14.31
N ARG A 564 11.14 1.57 -15.63
CA ARG A 564 10.46 0.73 -16.61
C ARG A 564 11.41 0.40 -17.75
N ASP A 565 11.64 -0.87 -18.00
CA ASP A 565 12.33 -1.31 -19.23
C ASP A 565 11.40 -1.07 -20.44
N THR A 566 11.89 -0.29 -21.41
CA THR A 566 11.11 0.06 -22.59
C THR A 566 10.78 -1.14 -23.47
N SER A 567 11.65 -2.14 -23.51
CA SER A 567 11.51 -3.31 -24.39
C SER A 567 10.58 -4.36 -23.80
N SER A 568 10.78 -4.74 -22.55
CA SER A 568 9.98 -5.78 -21.88
C SER A 568 8.73 -5.26 -21.19
N GLY A 569 8.68 -3.94 -20.88
CA GLY A 569 7.64 -3.36 -20.01
C GLY A 569 7.80 -3.71 -18.55
N GLY A 570 8.85 -4.43 -18.14
CA GLY A 570 9.14 -4.78 -16.76
C GLY A 570 9.28 -3.54 -15.88
N LEU A 571 8.74 -3.59 -14.65
CA LEU A 571 8.64 -2.48 -13.73
C LEU A 571 9.41 -2.74 -12.44
N GLY A 572 10.16 -1.74 -12.00
CA GLY A 572 10.72 -1.68 -10.66
C GLY A 572 10.28 -0.42 -9.95
N THR A 573 9.89 -0.52 -8.68
CA THR A 573 9.48 0.66 -7.92
C THR A 573 10.13 0.69 -6.55
N PHE A 574 10.30 1.88 -6.02
CA PHE A 574 10.61 2.06 -4.60
C PHE A 574 9.83 3.22 -4.01
N SER A 575 9.80 3.24 -2.68
CA SER A 575 9.27 4.35 -1.91
C SER A 575 10.16 4.62 -0.70
N LYS A 576 10.50 5.88 -0.47
CA LYS A 576 11.35 6.30 0.65
C LYS A 576 10.73 7.47 1.39
N TYR A 577 10.61 7.33 2.71
CA TYR A 577 10.19 8.38 3.61
C TYR A 577 11.36 9.31 3.92
N LEU A 578 11.10 10.60 3.91
CA LEU A 578 12.05 11.65 4.27
C LEU A 578 11.43 12.60 5.29
N GLU A 579 12.17 12.88 6.35
CA GLU A 579 11.85 13.92 7.30
C GLU A 579 12.86 15.06 7.11
N ILE A 580 12.38 16.25 6.71
CA ILE A 580 13.20 17.42 6.50
C ILE A 580 12.93 18.40 7.63
N PRO A 581 13.86 18.53 8.59
CA PRO A 581 13.67 19.39 9.74
C PRO A 581 13.65 20.87 9.34
N ASP A 582 12.93 21.66 10.10
CA ASP A 582 12.91 23.11 9.98
C ASP A 582 14.04 23.71 10.82
N LEU A 583 15.09 24.17 10.16
CA LEU A 583 16.24 24.78 10.82
C LEU A 583 15.89 26.11 11.54
N SER A 584 14.82 26.79 11.12
CA SER A 584 14.40 28.07 11.74
C SER A 584 13.88 27.89 13.17
N LYS A 585 13.48 26.67 13.53
CA LYS A 585 13.02 26.33 14.90
C LYS A 585 14.15 26.18 15.92
N GLY A 586 15.40 26.36 15.50
CA GLY A 586 16.57 26.31 16.40
C GLY A 586 16.81 24.95 17.06
N LYS A 587 16.16 23.87 16.58
CA LYS A 587 16.39 22.52 17.10
C LYS A 587 17.62 21.91 16.46
N LEU A 588 18.36 21.12 17.27
CA LEU A 588 19.49 20.35 16.74
C LEU A 588 19.05 19.51 15.54
N ALA A 589 19.77 19.62 14.44
CA ALA A 589 19.51 18.89 13.21
C ALA A 589 20.81 18.37 12.59
N MET A 590 20.72 17.33 11.76
CA MET A 590 21.88 16.74 11.09
C MET A 590 21.51 16.35 9.64
N SER A 591 22.43 16.57 8.71
CA SER A 591 22.29 16.06 7.34
C SER A 591 22.30 14.54 7.31
N SER A 592 22.02 13.94 6.16
CA SER A 592 22.39 12.54 5.92
C SER A 592 23.90 12.33 6.08
N LEU A 593 24.30 11.08 6.34
CA LEU A 593 25.70 10.67 6.30
C LEU A 593 26.16 10.52 4.86
N PHE A 594 27.16 11.30 4.45
CA PHE A 594 27.79 11.19 3.15
C PHE A 594 28.99 10.26 3.25
N LEU A 595 29.01 9.22 2.41
CA LEU A 595 30.05 8.22 2.39
C LEU A 595 31.04 8.48 1.25
N LEU A 596 32.32 8.37 1.57
CA LEU A 596 33.42 8.49 0.64
C LEU A 596 34.31 7.25 0.76
N SER A 597 34.69 6.69 -0.37
CA SER A 597 35.77 5.72 -0.47
C SER A 597 37.11 6.50 -0.55
N VAL A 598 38.03 6.13 0.28
CA VAL A 598 39.37 6.79 0.33
C VAL A 598 40.44 5.74 0.03
N ASP A 599 41.24 6.00 -0.97
CA ASP A 599 42.45 5.22 -1.22
C ASP A 599 43.52 5.51 -0.15
N PRO A 600 43.96 4.51 0.62
CA PRO A 600 44.93 4.75 1.71
C PRO A 600 46.28 5.26 1.24
N ALA A 601 46.70 4.92 0.00
CA ALA A 601 48.01 5.32 -0.56
C ALA A 601 47.97 6.73 -1.14
N THR A 602 46.99 7.03 -1.98
CA THR A 602 46.89 8.31 -2.70
C THR A 602 46.11 9.38 -1.95
N LYS A 603 45.36 8.97 -0.89
CA LYS A 603 44.44 9.83 -0.13
C LYS A 603 43.29 10.38 -0.97
N LYS A 604 43.13 9.94 -2.22
CA LYS A 604 42.05 10.34 -3.09
C LYS A 604 40.71 9.82 -2.55
N ALA A 605 39.75 10.71 -2.43
CA ALA A 605 38.41 10.41 -1.97
C ALA A 605 37.42 10.46 -3.13
N VAL A 606 36.51 9.45 -3.21
CA VAL A 606 35.46 9.36 -4.21
C VAL A 606 34.14 9.11 -3.51
N SER A 607 33.07 9.81 -3.92
CA SER A 607 31.72 9.57 -3.39
C SER A 607 31.22 8.17 -3.77
N VAL A 608 30.69 7.44 -2.81
CA VAL A 608 30.12 6.09 -3.01
C VAL A 608 28.62 6.04 -2.65
N GLN A 609 27.95 7.20 -2.68
CA GLN A 609 26.54 7.31 -2.27
C GLN A 609 25.59 6.43 -3.07
N ALA A 610 25.84 6.26 -4.36
CA ALA A 610 24.96 5.47 -5.21
C ALA A 610 25.11 3.96 -4.95
N LEU A 611 26.33 3.45 -4.92
CA LEU A 611 26.60 2.02 -4.86
C LEU A 611 26.84 1.51 -3.41
N ARG A 612 27.48 2.33 -2.57
CA ARG A 612 27.87 2.00 -1.17
C ARG A 612 28.61 0.68 -1.01
N HIS A 613 29.27 0.21 -2.06
CA HIS A 613 30.16 -0.92 -2.06
C HIS A 613 31.60 -0.45 -1.90
N LEU A 614 32.32 -0.98 -0.93
CA LEU A 614 33.67 -0.58 -0.59
C LEU A 614 34.57 -1.81 -0.55
N SER A 615 35.69 -1.75 -1.26
CA SER A 615 36.70 -2.80 -1.18
C SER A 615 37.46 -2.70 0.15
N ARG A 616 37.90 -3.83 0.67
CA ARG A 616 38.80 -3.91 1.83
C ARG A 616 40.14 -3.21 1.63
N LYS A 617 40.51 -2.89 0.38
CA LYS A 617 41.70 -2.11 0.03
C LYS A 617 41.50 -0.59 0.21
N GLN A 618 40.30 -0.18 0.54
CA GLN A 618 39.91 1.23 0.70
C GLN A 618 39.53 1.49 2.15
N ASP A 619 39.55 2.76 2.55
CA ASP A 619 38.97 3.19 3.81
C ASP A 619 37.63 3.88 3.56
N LEU A 620 36.70 3.71 4.48
CA LEU A 620 35.42 4.42 4.48
C LEU A 620 35.58 5.71 5.28
N ARG A 621 35.31 6.87 4.64
CA ARG A 621 35.14 8.13 5.32
C ARG A 621 33.68 8.54 5.31
N TYR A 622 33.18 9.00 6.44
CA TYR A 622 31.83 9.57 6.53
C TYR A 622 31.90 11.05 6.90
N VAL A 623 30.91 11.80 6.40
CA VAL A 623 30.77 13.22 6.66
C VAL A 623 29.32 13.55 7.01
N ALA A 624 29.10 14.34 8.04
CA ALA A 624 27.80 14.88 8.41
C ALA A 624 27.90 16.37 8.77
N MET A 625 26.86 17.12 8.48
CA MET A 625 26.72 18.53 8.89
C MET A 625 25.70 18.62 10.03
N ILE A 626 26.08 19.26 11.11
CA ILE A 626 25.29 19.45 12.32
C ILE A 626 24.85 20.91 12.38
N TYR A 627 23.55 21.12 12.53
CA TYR A 627 22.91 22.43 12.51
C TYR A 627 22.30 22.75 13.87
N ASN A 628 22.24 24.03 14.21
CA ASN A 628 21.59 24.55 15.42
C ASN A 628 22.08 23.92 16.74
N PRO A 629 23.40 23.67 16.94
CA PRO A 629 23.86 23.32 18.27
C PRO A 629 23.65 24.49 19.21
N LYS A 630 23.38 24.24 20.49
CA LYS A 630 23.42 25.31 21.49
C LYS A 630 24.85 25.80 21.69
N LEU A 631 24.99 27.09 21.89
CA LEU A 631 26.30 27.74 22.06
C LEU A 631 26.47 28.23 23.51
N LYS A 632 27.67 28.04 24.05
CA LYS A 632 28.15 28.67 25.27
C LYS A 632 29.40 29.43 24.91
N ASP A 633 29.42 30.72 25.19
CA ASP A 633 30.52 31.62 24.84
C ASP A 633 30.89 31.58 23.33
N GLY A 634 29.88 31.46 22.46
CA GLY A 634 30.01 31.33 21.02
C GLY A 634 30.49 29.98 20.49
N GLN A 635 30.70 28.99 21.37
CA GLN A 635 31.20 27.66 21.01
C GLN A 635 30.16 26.56 21.33
N PRO A 636 29.94 25.60 20.40
CA PRO A 636 29.12 24.44 20.65
C PRO A 636 29.86 23.41 21.52
N GLN A 637 29.14 22.66 22.35
CA GLN A 637 29.70 21.58 23.15
C GLN A 637 29.06 20.24 22.69
N LEU A 638 29.58 19.72 21.59
CA LEU A 638 29.06 18.49 20.96
C LEU A 638 29.97 17.30 21.27
N ARG A 639 29.33 16.14 21.44
CA ARG A 639 29.99 14.85 21.49
C ARG A 639 29.45 13.96 20.36
N SER A 640 30.30 13.10 19.83
CA SER A 640 29.96 12.14 18.78
C SER A 640 30.32 10.73 19.18
N GLN A 641 29.53 9.76 18.73
CA GLN A 641 29.78 8.35 18.89
C GLN A 641 29.41 7.62 17.59
N MET A 642 30.32 6.82 17.07
CA MET A 642 30.08 5.95 15.92
C MET A 642 29.73 4.54 16.41
N ILE A 643 28.73 3.91 15.80
CA ILE A 643 28.30 2.55 16.08
C ILE A 643 28.21 1.78 14.75
N ILE A 644 28.76 0.59 14.70
CA ILE A 644 28.65 -0.33 13.55
C ILE A 644 27.82 -1.52 13.96
N THR A 645 26.80 -1.83 13.17
CA THR A 645 25.95 -3.03 13.37
C THR A 645 25.94 -3.92 12.12
N GLN A 646 25.68 -5.21 12.33
CA GLN A 646 25.45 -6.19 11.27
C GLN A 646 24.27 -7.09 11.66
N GLY A 647 23.24 -7.18 10.82
CA GLY A 647 22.05 -7.97 11.12
C GLY A 647 21.36 -7.57 12.43
N GLY A 648 21.37 -6.28 12.76
CA GLY A 648 20.83 -5.74 14.02
C GLY A 648 21.70 -5.93 15.26
N LYS A 649 22.82 -6.68 15.15
CA LYS A 649 23.75 -6.89 16.26
C LYS A 649 24.87 -5.85 16.22
N GLU A 650 25.12 -5.21 17.37
CA GLU A 650 26.24 -4.27 17.52
C GLU A 650 27.57 -5.03 17.47
N LEU A 651 28.45 -4.61 16.56
CA LEU A 651 29.81 -5.17 16.41
C LEU A 651 30.87 -4.25 17.00
N PHE A 652 30.66 -2.95 16.89
CA PHE A 652 31.62 -1.95 17.36
C PHE A 652 30.89 -0.70 17.81
N ARG A 653 31.35 -0.12 18.92
CA ARG A 653 30.92 1.17 19.44
C ARG A 653 32.16 1.97 19.82
N GLU A 654 32.32 3.11 19.19
CA GLU A 654 33.36 4.07 19.53
C GLU A 654 33.05 4.76 20.86
N PRO A 655 34.04 4.99 21.75
CA PRO A 655 33.83 5.90 22.88
C PRO A 655 33.32 7.28 22.44
N GLU A 656 32.52 7.92 23.26
CA GLU A 656 32.10 9.30 22.98
C GLU A 656 33.30 10.23 22.90
N GLN A 657 33.43 10.99 21.80
CA GLN A 657 34.51 11.93 21.55
C GLN A 657 33.93 13.34 21.38
N PRO A 658 34.65 14.38 21.80
CA PRO A 658 34.27 15.75 21.47
C PRO A 658 34.31 15.99 19.95
N VAL A 659 33.42 16.84 19.47
CA VAL A 659 33.44 17.29 18.07
C VAL A 659 34.12 18.63 17.98
N ASP A 660 35.22 18.67 17.24
CA ASP A 660 35.93 19.94 16.99
C ASP A 660 35.05 20.88 16.18
N SER A 661 35.03 22.13 16.59
CA SER A 661 34.26 23.20 15.94
C SER A 661 35.03 24.52 16.02
N ASN A 662 34.98 25.24 14.93
CA ASN A 662 35.50 26.62 14.85
C ASN A 662 34.46 27.70 15.21
N GLY A 663 33.32 27.28 15.78
CA GLY A 663 32.22 28.19 16.15
C GLY A 663 31.29 28.58 14.99
N THR A 664 31.59 28.18 13.76
CA THR A 664 30.74 28.46 12.59
C THR A 664 29.74 27.31 12.36
N ALA A 665 28.46 27.64 12.13
CA ALA A 665 27.45 26.68 11.75
C ALA A 665 27.33 26.59 10.21
N PRO A 666 27.10 25.40 9.63
CA PRO A 666 26.96 24.07 10.28
C PRO A 666 28.30 23.48 10.73
N VAL A 667 28.32 22.79 11.86
CA VAL A 667 29.52 22.08 12.33
C VAL A 667 29.68 20.79 11.50
N THR A 668 30.87 20.60 10.93
CA THR A 668 31.14 19.39 10.12
C THR A 668 31.82 18.34 10.99
N LYS A 669 31.17 17.14 11.09
CA LYS A 669 31.78 15.95 11.68
C LYS A 669 32.25 15.04 10.57
N MET A 670 33.53 14.67 10.61
CA MET A 670 34.13 13.66 9.77
C MET A 670 34.67 12.51 10.63
N GLY A 671 34.64 11.31 10.10
CA GLY A 671 35.30 10.17 10.67
C GLY A 671 35.71 9.17 9.59
N GLN A 672 36.58 8.24 9.96
CA GLN A 672 37.14 7.26 9.03
C GLN A 672 37.12 5.87 9.67
N LEU A 673 36.77 4.86 8.88
CA LEU A 673 36.81 3.46 9.24
C LEU A 673 37.74 2.73 8.29
N VAL A 674 38.77 2.06 8.85
CA VAL A 674 39.72 1.23 8.10
C VAL A 674 39.06 -0.12 7.80
N LEU A 675 38.87 -0.43 6.51
CA LEU A 675 38.16 -1.63 6.08
C LEU A 675 39.03 -2.89 5.93
N ALA A 676 40.34 -2.77 5.97
CA ALA A 676 41.24 -3.89 5.74
C ALA A 676 41.00 -5.12 6.65
N LYS A 677 40.52 -4.89 7.87
CA LYS A 677 40.21 -5.96 8.86
C LYS A 677 38.72 -6.26 8.97
N VAL A 678 37.85 -5.58 8.20
CA VAL A 678 36.41 -5.80 8.21
C VAL A 678 36.08 -6.96 7.28
N ALA A 679 35.29 -7.94 7.75
CA ALA A 679 34.89 -9.07 6.92
C ALA A 679 33.96 -8.59 5.78
N PRO A 680 33.95 -9.26 4.62
CA PRO A 680 32.96 -8.97 3.59
C PRO A 680 31.53 -9.15 4.13
N GLY A 681 30.62 -8.23 3.79
CA GLY A 681 29.25 -8.27 4.28
C GLY A 681 28.57 -6.91 4.29
N ARG A 682 27.30 -6.89 4.65
CA ARG A 682 26.51 -5.68 4.78
C ARG A 682 26.53 -5.16 6.21
N TYR A 683 26.79 -3.90 6.37
CA TYR A 683 26.92 -3.21 7.66
C TYR A 683 26.06 -1.96 7.69
N VAL A 684 25.79 -1.47 8.89
CA VAL A 684 25.17 -0.16 9.11
C VAL A 684 26.06 0.67 10.03
N LEU A 685 26.40 1.88 9.58
CA LEU A 685 27.07 2.89 10.35
C LEU A 685 26.06 3.87 10.92
N THR A 686 26.06 4.05 12.23
CA THR A 686 25.25 5.04 12.92
C THR A 686 26.17 6.08 13.57
N LEU A 687 25.92 7.34 13.28
CA LEU A 687 26.54 8.47 13.97
C LEU A 687 25.53 9.07 14.95
N VAL A 688 25.88 9.07 16.21
CA VAL A 688 25.14 9.71 17.30
C VAL A 688 25.83 11.02 17.66
N ILE A 689 25.07 12.10 17.71
CA ILE A 689 25.54 13.43 18.14
C ILE A 689 24.76 13.81 19.39
N THR A 690 25.49 14.24 20.43
CA THR A 690 24.95 14.75 21.70
C THR A 690 25.37 16.18 21.90
N ASP A 691 24.41 17.09 22.01
CA ASP A 691 24.62 18.49 22.39
C ASP A 691 24.49 18.58 23.93
N THR A 692 25.62 18.72 24.60
CA THR A 692 25.67 18.72 26.07
C THR A 692 25.07 19.98 26.71
N LEU A 693 24.79 21.01 25.91
CA LEU A 693 24.13 22.24 26.35
C LEU A 693 22.63 22.21 26.16
N ALA A 694 22.10 21.22 25.45
CA ALA A 694 20.68 21.09 25.22
C ALA A 694 19.97 20.29 26.32
N ASP A 695 18.63 20.46 26.41
CA ASP A 695 17.82 19.72 27.38
C ASP A 695 17.84 18.21 27.07
N LYS A 696 17.80 17.37 28.10
CA LYS A 696 17.86 15.89 27.97
C LYS A 696 16.92 15.29 26.95
N LYS A 697 15.76 15.91 26.69
CA LYS A 697 14.76 15.42 25.71
C LYS A 697 15.14 15.73 24.26
N SER A 698 16.03 16.68 24.01
CA SER A 698 16.40 17.18 22.68
C SER A 698 17.91 17.21 22.42
N GLN A 699 18.71 16.69 23.36
CA GLN A 699 20.15 16.75 23.31
C GLN A 699 20.81 15.81 22.29
N THR A 700 20.11 14.72 21.92
CA THR A 700 20.72 13.64 21.13
C THR A 700 19.97 13.42 19.83
N MET A 701 20.73 13.24 18.76
CA MET A 701 20.18 12.78 17.48
C MET A 701 21.13 11.77 16.83
N ALA A 702 20.57 10.93 15.96
CA ALA A 702 21.33 9.90 15.26
C ALA A 702 20.94 9.85 13.79
N GLN A 703 21.92 9.55 12.94
CA GLN A 703 21.76 9.25 11.53
C GLN A 703 22.47 7.95 11.21
N SER A 704 21.86 7.16 10.33
CA SER A 704 22.40 5.86 9.95
C SER A 704 22.49 5.71 8.45
N VAL A 705 23.47 4.95 8.01
CA VAL A 705 23.69 4.63 6.60
C VAL A 705 24.23 3.20 6.48
N ASP A 706 23.66 2.44 5.56
CA ASP A 706 24.16 1.09 5.23
C ASP A 706 25.30 1.16 4.21
N PHE A 707 26.19 0.18 4.26
CA PHE A 707 27.26 -0.01 3.28
C PHE A 707 27.64 -1.49 3.21
N THR A 708 28.22 -1.90 2.09
CA THR A 708 28.68 -3.26 1.87
C THR A 708 30.20 -3.28 1.71
N VAL A 709 30.88 -4.16 2.46
CA VAL A 709 32.30 -4.43 2.28
C VAL A 709 32.44 -5.61 1.34
N VAL A 710 33.23 -5.43 0.29
CA VAL A 710 33.57 -6.47 -0.70
C VAL A 710 35.08 -6.76 -0.64
N ASN A 711 35.51 -7.88 -1.20
CA ASN A 711 36.92 -8.30 -1.19
C ASN A 711 37.85 -7.35 -1.93
#